data_00b9a68d46545e571ca13e25c9a07200
#
_entry.id   00b9a68d46545e571ca13e25c9a07200
#
_cell.length_a   1.000
_cell.length_b   1.000
_cell.length_c   1.000
_cell.angle_alpha   90.00
_cell.angle_beta   90.00
_cell.angle_gamma   90.00
#
_symmetry.space_group_name_H-M   'P 1'
#
loop_
_entity.id
_entity.type
_entity.pdbx_description
1 polymer ?
#
loop_
_entity_poly.entity_id
_entity_poly.type
_entity_poly.pdbx_seq_one_letter_code
_entity_poly.pdbx_strand_id
1 'polypeptide(L)'
;MSILIRIINYSLSLRPNIVNTIIMKITKALLTLGLASAMMQSTAQTAGGAGMSEPRQNPLLMKSTLPFGAPDFRKIQSSDYIPAIEAAIHLQRSKVADIVNNKQAPTFQNTIVAFDESGALLGRVSNILFALASADKTPEIAEAEKQAMPMLTALENDIVFNKALFQRVKYVYDHQHRSLKGEDKKLLEEVYQKFVHAGALLSGEKASRLQEINLRIADLQQQWGDLLPDATNHAVVWVDSKDELAGLSEADIAQCRQDAESRGSKAPYAIVIINTTQQPILASLDNRDLRRRVYEASIHRSDGTRGFNTFPLVAEIAKLRAEQGELMGQKNYASYSLENTMAKTPENIYAFLRQLIQGYTPKADAETKAIEEFARRTEGSDFKLEPYDRFYYSAKMKKEMLNISDDEVKPYFNVDSVQKNGVFYAAHRVYGLNFVERKDIPTYHPDMKVFEVQDRDGKPIALFYSDMFRRPTKRGGAWMSEFAKQSTYRQQLPIIYNVCNSAKAPAGQPSLLTWDEVTTMFHEFGHALHGILSNCKYNMLSGTDVARDFVEMPSQFNESFASIPEIFDHYAKHAVTGKPMPADLKERMLKSINFQTAYSLGENLAATCLDLAWHVLPSKDVPTADKAADFETKALKEIGLLNHQIPPRYSTSYFNHVWGGGYAAGYYSYLWTEVLAVNIADCFAKRGALKPEVGQAFRDKVLSRGNTGDLMKMFSDFTGMKQPDASALLPARGL
;
A
#
# COMPACT_ATOMS: atom_id res chain seq x y z
N MET A 1 -3.07 34.26 6.81
CA MET A 1 -4.48 34.31 7.27
C MET A 1 -4.64 33.81 8.71
N SER A 2 -4.00 32.72 9.13
CA SER A 2 -4.04 32.25 10.55
C SER A 2 -3.50 33.26 11.58
N ILE A 3 -2.48 34.05 11.22
CA ILE A 3 -1.95 35.13 12.07
C ILE A 3 -2.92 36.31 12.11
N LEU A 4 -3.60 36.62 11.02
CA LEU A 4 -4.62 37.69 10.98
C LEU A 4 -5.87 37.35 11.83
N ILE A 5 -6.30 36.09 11.82
CA ILE A 5 -7.45 35.60 12.63
C ILE A 5 -7.09 35.59 14.13
N ARG A 6 -5.86 35.26 14.50
CA ARG A 6 -5.38 35.40 15.90
C ARG A 6 -5.25 36.85 16.34
N ILE A 7 -4.86 37.75 15.44
CA ILE A 7 -4.77 39.21 15.73
C ILE A 7 -6.19 39.77 15.86
N ILE A 8 -7.15 39.36 15.05
CA ILE A 8 -8.56 39.83 15.13
C ILE A 8 -9.22 39.34 16.44
N ASN A 9 -9.01 38.08 16.83
CA ASN A 9 -9.55 37.56 18.09
C ASN A 9 -8.88 38.12 19.33
N TYR A 10 -7.63 38.62 19.24
CA TYR A 10 -6.95 39.32 20.34
C TYR A 10 -7.35 40.79 20.42
N SER A 11 -7.78 41.41 19.30
CA SER A 11 -8.19 42.83 19.25
C SER A 11 -9.61 43.08 19.80
N LEU A 12 -10.46 42.05 19.90
CA LEU A 12 -11.80 42.17 20.49
C LEU A 12 -11.80 42.30 22.01
N SER A 13 -10.65 42.15 22.68
CA SER A 13 -10.47 42.32 24.13
C SER A 13 -9.72 43.62 24.53
N LEU A 14 -9.34 44.45 23.57
CA LEU A 14 -8.54 45.70 23.83
C LEU A 14 -9.40 46.96 23.62
N ARG A 15 -9.06 48.00 24.44
CA ARG A 15 -9.77 49.30 24.40
C ARG A 15 -9.64 49.96 23.00
N PRO A 16 -10.66 50.74 22.55
CA PRO A 16 -10.78 51.29 21.17
C PRO A 16 -9.57 52.08 20.65
N ASN A 17 -8.79 52.72 21.55
CA ASN A 17 -7.64 53.55 21.15
C ASN A 17 -6.41 52.72 20.71
N ILE A 18 -6.31 51.46 21.06
CA ILE A 18 -5.19 50.59 20.67
C ILE A 18 -5.44 49.98 19.24
N VAL A 19 -6.71 49.71 18.93
CA VAL A 19 -7.11 49.18 17.64
C VAL A 19 -6.81 50.16 16.49
N ASN A 20 -7.12 51.44 16.70
CA ASN A 20 -6.83 52.46 15.70
C ASN A 20 -5.32 52.70 15.46
N THR A 21 -4.49 52.52 16.46
CA THR A 21 -3.03 52.63 16.32
C THR A 21 -2.43 51.44 15.54
N ILE A 22 -2.98 50.27 15.73
CA ILE A 22 -2.55 49.08 15.00
C ILE A 22 -3.01 49.11 13.53
N ILE A 23 -4.24 49.53 13.28
CA ILE A 23 -4.76 49.72 11.91
C ILE A 23 -3.95 50.76 11.14
N MET A 24 -3.62 51.92 11.77
CA MET A 24 -2.78 52.95 11.14
C MET A 24 -1.36 52.48 10.84
N LYS A 25 -0.76 51.61 11.68
CA LYS A 25 0.57 51.04 11.41
C LYS A 25 0.54 50.01 10.27
N ILE A 26 -0.50 49.19 10.19
CA ILE A 26 -0.68 48.21 9.11
C ILE A 26 -0.96 48.94 7.78
N THR A 27 -1.78 49.97 7.76
CA THR A 27 -2.07 50.75 6.56
C THR A 27 -0.81 51.52 6.09
N LYS A 28 0.01 52.08 7.00
CA LYS A 28 1.31 52.64 6.64
C LYS A 28 2.31 51.62 6.08
N ALA A 29 2.36 50.41 6.62
CA ALA A 29 3.22 49.34 6.12
C ALA A 29 2.80 48.85 4.70
N LEU A 30 1.49 48.78 4.45
CA LEU A 30 0.96 48.43 3.14
C LEU A 30 1.16 49.54 2.09
N LEU A 31 1.06 50.81 2.48
CA LEU A 31 1.38 51.95 1.62
C LEU A 31 2.88 52.04 1.30
N THR A 32 3.78 51.70 2.25
CA THR A 32 5.22 51.68 2.01
C THR A 32 5.63 50.51 1.08
N LEU A 33 4.96 49.37 1.16
CA LEU A 33 5.17 48.23 0.25
C LEU A 33 4.63 48.54 -1.16
N GLY A 34 3.52 49.26 -1.28
CA GLY A 34 2.99 49.71 -2.56
C GLY A 34 3.88 50.77 -3.25
N LEU A 35 4.46 51.70 -2.51
CA LEU A 35 5.41 52.72 -2.99
C LEU A 35 6.79 52.10 -3.37
N ALA A 36 7.27 51.06 -2.63
CA ALA A 36 8.49 50.32 -2.98
C ALA A 36 8.30 49.56 -4.33
N SER A 37 7.11 48.97 -4.56
CA SER A 37 6.78 48.30 -5.84
C SER A 37 6.71 49.32 -7.02
N ALA A 38 6.18 50.50 -6.80
CA ALA A 38 6.12 51.53 -7.83
C ALA A 38 7.49 52.20 -8.11
N MET A 39 8.36 52.33 -7.13
CA MET A 39 9.76 52.80 -7.33
C MET A 39 10.64 51.80 -8.02
N MET A 40 10.42 50.47 -7.83
CA MET A 40 11.14 49.44 -8.60
C MET A 40 10.77 49.43 -10.09
N GLN A 41 9.60 49.88 -10.47
CA GLN A 41 9.19 50.01 -11.89
C GLN A 41 9.73 51.25 -12.60
N SER A 42 10.14 52.31 -11.88
CA SER A 42 10.67 53.54 -12.48
C SER A 42 12.19 53.57 -12.64
N THR A 43 12.96 52.68 -11.97
CA THR A 43 14.41 52.61 -12.09
C THR A 43 14.89 51.59 -13.13
N ALA A 44 14.00 50.83 -13.75
CA ALA A 44 14.35 49.79 -14.74
C ALA A 44 14.53 50.38 -16.20
N GLN A 45 14.46 51.68 -16.41
CA GLN A 45 14.55 52.30 -17.76
C GLN A 45 15.88 52.94 -18.11
N THR A 46 16.90 52.88 -17.24
CA THR A 46 18.23 53.45 -17.56
C THR A 46 19.42 52.58 -17.08
N ALA A 47 19.47 51.30 -17.42
CA ALA A 47 20.70 50.52 -17.38
C ALA A 47 20.72 49.57 -18.58
N GLY A 48 21.52 49.92 -19.57
CA GLY A 48 21.72 49.15 -20.79
C GLY A 48 22.41 47.79 -20.51
N GLY A 49 21.89 46.74 -21.11
CA GLY A 49 22.68 45.64 -21.66
C GLY A 49 23.31 44.63 -20.69
N ALA A 50 22.50 43.94 -19.90
CA ALA A 50 22.79 42.57 -19.48
C ALA A 50 21.53 41.76 -19.75
N GLY A 51 21.62 40.72 -20.58
CA GLY A 51 20.46 39.89 -20.94
C GLY A 51 19.79 39.35 -19.69
N MET A 52 18.64 39.89 -19.33
CA MET A 52 17.75 39.31 -18.35
C MET A 52 17.21 38.02 -18.99
N SER A 53 17.74 36.89 -18.59
CA SER A 53 17.10 35.60 -18.87
C SER A 53 15.66 35.69 -18.37
N GLU A 54 14.69 35.39 -19.23
CA GLU A 54 13.30 35.25 -18.80
C GLU A 54 13.26 34.38 -17.53
N PRO A 55 12.43 34.72 -16.54
CA PRO A 55 12.32 33.94 -15.32
C PRO A 55 11.98 32.50 -15.71
N ARG A 56 12.76 31.55 -15.19
CA ARG A 56 12.59 30.11 -15.48
C ARG A 56 11.16 29.70 -15.19
N GLN A 57 10.47 29.19 -16.19
CA GLN A 57 9.11 28.66 -16.01
C GLN A 57 9.17 27.33 -15.26
N ASN A 58 8.27 27.13 -14.30
CA ASN A 58 8.19 25.88 -13.55
C ASN A 58 7.72 24.72 -14.45
N PRO A 59 8.56 23.70 -14.70
CA PRO A 59 8.24 22.59 -15.61
C PRO A 59 7.01 21.77 -15.17
N LEU A 60 6.71 21.70 -13.86
CA LEU A 60 5.56 20.97 -13.32
C LEU A 60 4.23 21.63 -13.70
N LEU A 61 4.22 22.94 -13.98
CA LEU A 61 3.04 23.67 -14.41
C LEU A 61 2.83 23.62 -15.92
N MET A 62 3.87 23.23 -16.67
CA MET A 62 3.82 23.19 -18.14
C MET A 62 3.38 21.80 -18.62
N LYS A 63 2.77 21.74 -19.81
CA LYS A 63 2.53 20.47 -20.49
C LYS A 63 3.89 19.95 -20.99
N SER A 64 4.25 18.73 -20.61
CA SER A 64 5.48 18.10 -21.08
C SER A 64 5.43 17.90 -22.60
N THR A 65 6.54 18.17 -23.28
CA THR A 65 6.72 17.92 -24.71
C THR A 65 7.31 16.54 -25.00
N LEU A 66 7.68 15.78 -23.98
CA LEU A 66 8.17 14.41 -24.11
C LEU A 66 7.05 13.47 -24.55
N PRO A 67 7.38 12.33 -25.18
CA PRO A 67 6.40 11.31 -25.52
C PRO A 67 5.50 10.96 -24.33
N PHE A 68 4.24 10.71 -24.59
CA PHE A 68 3.19 10.41 -23.58
C PHE A 68 2.92 11.55 -22.57
N GLY A 69 3.62 12.67 -22.63
CA GLY A 69 3.62 13.70 -21.61
C GLY A 69 4.47 13.34 -20.37
N ALA A 70 5.49 12.48 -20.57
CA ALA A 70 6.38 12.02 -19.50
C ALA A 70 7.03 13.19 -18.74
N PRO A 71 7.28 13.08 -17.43
CA PRO A 71 7.98 14.09 -16.65
C PRO A 71 9.41 14.30 -17.19
N ASP A 72 9.81 15.52 -17.42
CA ASP A 72 11.21 15.83 -17.80
C ASP A 72 12.06 16.05 -16.53
N PHE A 73 12.47 14.94 -15.91
CA PHE A 73 13.27 14.95 -14.68
C PHE A 73 14.61 15.73 -14.82
N ARG A 74 15.09 16.00 -16.04
CA ARG A 74 16.29 16.85 -16.25
C ARG A 74 16.01 18.32 -15.95
N LYS A 75 14.74 18.74 -16.04
CA LYS A 75 14.34 20.14 -15.87
C LYS A 75 13.70 20.41 -14.51
N ILE A 76 13.15 19.39 -13.85
CA ILE A 76 12.47 19.52 -12.56
C ILE A 76 13.54 19.70 -11.45
N GLN A 77 13.33 20.69 -10.60
CA GLN A 77 14.14 20.96 -9.41
C GLN A 77 13.30 20.83 -8.15
N SER A 78 13.92 20.54 -7.02
CA SER A 78 13.20 20.39 -5.73
C SER A 78 12.41 21.66 -5.35
N SER A 79 12.92 22.85 -5.72
CA SER A 79 12.27 24.13 -5.53
C SER A 79 11.00 24.35 -6.35
N ASP A 80 10.74 23.50 -7.36
CA ASP A 80 9.56 23.62 -8.23
C ASP A 80 8.29 23.07 -7.56
N TYR A 81 8.42 22.12 -6.62
CA TYR A 81 7.28 21.36 -6.10
C TYR A 81 6.28 22.19 -5.33
N ILE A 82 6.71 22.95 -4.32
CA ILE A 82 5.78 23.71 -3.47
C ILE A 82 5.07 24.81 -4.27
N PRO A 83 5.75 25.63 -5.08
CA PRO A 83 5.03 26.59 -5.93
C PRO A 83 4.05 25.93 -6.91
N ALA A 84 4.37 24.74 -7.43
CA ALA A 84 3.47 24.00 -8.31
C ALA A 84 2.25 23.44 -7.57
N ILE A 85 2.44 22.90 -6.38
CA ILE A 85 1.34 22.43 -5.51
C ILE A 85 0.41 23.60 -5.14
N GLU A 86 0.96 24.74 -4.72
CA GLU A 86 0.17 25.95 -4.41
C GLU A 86 -0.66 26.42 -5.60
N ALA A 87 -0.04 26.53 -6.77
CA ALA A 87 -0.71 26.93 -8.01
C ALA A 87 -1.81 25.93 -8.40
N ALA A 88 -1.54 24.62 -8.27
CA ALA A 88 -2.50 23.57 -8.60
C ALA A 88 -3.68 23.52 -7.60
N ILE A 89 -3.43 23.74 -6.32
CA ILE A 89 -4.47 23.89 -5.28
C ILE A 89 -5.35 25.10 -5.58
N HIS A 90 -4.74 26.23 -5.90
CA HIS A 90 -5.48 27.45 -6.25
C HIS A 90 -6.36 27.20 -7.47
N LEU A 91 -5.84 26.56 -8.52
CA LEU A 91 -6.59 26.22 -9.71
C LEU A 91 -7.77 25.29 -9.40
N GLN A 92 -7.55 24.24 -8.58
CA GLN A 92 -8.64 23.33 -8.23
C GLN A 92 -9.73 24.02 -7.40
N ARG A 93 -9.35 24.87 -6.43
CA ARG A 93 -10.31 25.70 -5.68
C ARG A 93 -11.12 26.62 -6.59
N SER A 94 -10.47 27.24 -7.58
CA SER A 94 -11.15 28.09 -8.56
C SER A 94 -12.16 27.28 -9.38
N LYS A 95 -11.77 26.12 -9.91
CA LYS A 95 -12.68 25.24 -10.68
C LYS A 95 -13.86 24.74 -9.83
N VAL A 96 -13.62 24.38 -8.57
CA VAL A 96 -14.69 24.01 -7.64
C VAL A 96 -15.62 25.20 -7.37
N ALA A 97 -15.09 26.41 -7.22
CA ALA A 97 -15.90 27.62 -7.08
C ALA A 97 -16.74 27.90 -8.35
N ASP A 98 -16.18 27.66 -9.54
CA ASP A 98 -16.92 27.77 -10.79
C ASP A 98 -18.10 26.78 -10.88
N ILE A 99 -17.89 25.54 -10.42
CA ILE A 99 -18.97 24.55 -10.32
C ILE A 99 -20.05 25.05 -9.37
N VAL A 100 -19.67 25.48 -8.15
CA VAL A 100 -20.61 25.94 -7.11
C VAL A 100 -21.42 27.18 -7.57
N ASN A 101 -20.75 28.12 -8.20
CA ASN A 101 -21.35 29.40 -8.63
C ASN A 101 -22.06 29.35 -9.99
N ASN A 102 -22.04 28.22 -10.68
CA ASN A 102 -22.69 28.04 -11.97
C ASN A 102 -24.20 28.24 -11.83
N LYS A 103 -24.74 29.24 -12.58
CA LYS A 103 -26.17 29.60 -12.54
C LYS A 103 -27.06 28.61 -13.29
N GLN A 104 -26.50 27.76 -14.14
CA GLN A 104 -27.26 26.71 -14.81
C GLN A 104 -27.63 25.59 -13.82
N ALA A 105 -28.73 24.91 -14.11
CA ALA A 105 -29.09 23.70 -13.33
C ALA A 105 -27.97 22.70 -13.32
N PRO A 106 -27.72 22.01 -12.19
CA PRO A 106 -26.69 20.96 -12.11
C PRO A 106 -26.95 19.83 -13.11
N THR A 107 -25.92 19.46 -13.86
CA THR A 107 -25.94 18.35 -14.81
C THR A 107 -24.74 17.45 -14.56
N PHE A 108 -24.78 16.23 -15.08
CA PHE A 108 -23.64 15.33 -15.04
C PHE A 108 -22.37 16.01 -15.59
N GLN A 109 -22.48 16.71 -16.73
CA GLN A 109 -21.33 17.36 -17.36
C GLN A 109 -20.80 18.56 -16.57
N ASN A 110 -21.68 19.50 -16.15
CA ASN A 110 -21.25 20.74 -15.51
C ASN A 110 -20.97 20.62 -14.00
N THR A 111 -21.16 19.42 -13.43
CA THR A 111 -20.96 19.18 -12.00
C THR A 111 -20.03 17.98 -11.78
N ILE A 112 -20.36 16.80 -12.28
CA ILE A 112 -19.62 15.56 -11.98
C ILE A 112 -18.33 15.47 -12.81
N VAL A 113 -18.43 15.62 -14.14
CA VAL A 113 -17.25 15.62 -15.01
C VAL A 113 -16.36 16.83 -14.72
N ALA A 114 -16.97 18.01 -14.52
CA ALA A 114 -16.21 19.20 -14.13
C ALA A 114 -15.44 19.01 -12.80
N PHE A 115 -16.00 18.25 -11.85
CA PHE A 115 -15.33 17.91 -10.60
C PHE A 115 -14.17 16.95 -10.82
N ASP A 116 -14.33 15.85 -11.58
CA ASP A 116 -13.24 14.92 -11.93
C ASP A 116 -12.08 15.66 -12.63
N GLU A 117 -12.40 16.60 -13.53
CA GLU A 117 -11.41 17.42 -14.24
C GLU A 117 -10.75 18.51 -13.38
N SER A 118 -11.36 18.86 -12.24
CA SER A 118 -10.84 19.98 -11.42
C SER A 118 -9.46 19.70 -10.84
N GLY A 119 -9.18 18.46 -10.44
CA GLY A 119 -7.93 18.04 -9.80
C GLY A 119 -6.80 17.61 -10.75
N ALA A 120 -6.97 17.72 -12.07
CA ALA A 120 -6.03 17.14 -13.05
C ALA A 120 -4.57 17.61 -12.91
N LEU A 121 -4.36 18.92 -12.71
CA LEU A 121 -3.01 19.48 -12.52
C LEU A 121 -2.42 19.04 -11.18
N LEU A 122 -3.22 19.13 -10.11
CA LEU A 122 -2.77 18.73 -8.78
C LEU A 122 -2.37 17.26 -8.72
N GLY A 123 -3.17 16.37 -9.29
CA GLY A 123 -2.85 14.93 -9.37
C GLY A 123 -1.51 14.70 -10.07
N ARG A 124 -1.28 15.35 -11.23
CA ARG A 124 0.00 15.23 -11.96
C ARG A 124 1.21 15.69 -11.11
N VAL A 125 1.12 16.85 -10.46
CA VAL A 125 2.22 17.40 -9.66
C VAL A 125 2.46 16.54 -8.41
N SER A 126 1.39 16.15 -7.73
CA SER A 126 1.46 15.33 -6.52
C SER A 126 2.03 13.94 -6.80
N ASN A 127 1.61 13.28 -7.89
CA ASN A 127 2.13 11.96 -8.26
C ASN A 127 3.65 11.99 -8.45
N ILE A 128 4.19 13.05 -9.07
CA ILE A 128 5.64 13.19 -9.27
C ILE A 128 6.35 13.42 -7.93
N LEU A 129 5.84 14.32 -7.08
CA LEU A 129 6.42 14.59 -5.75
C LEU A 129 6.45 13.33 -4.89
N PHE A 130 5.33 12.62 -4.77
CA PHE A 130 5.23 11.43 -3.92
C PHE A 130 5.98 10.22 -4.47
N ALA A 131 6.16 10.14 -5.80
CA ALA A 131 7.07 9.17 -6.39
C ALA A 131 8.51 9.36 -5.89
N LEU A 132 9.03 10.61 -5.94
CA LEU A 132 10.37 10.90 -5.46
C LEU A 132 10.46 10.80 -3.92
N ALA A 133 9.45 11.26 -3.19
CA ALA A 133 9.39 11.14 -1.73
C ALA A 133 9.45 9.68 -1.23
N SER A 134 8.99 8.73 -2.06
CA SER A 134 9.05 7.31 -1.75
C SER A 134 10.29 6.61 -2.33
N ALA A 135 10.72 6.98 -3.54
CA ALA A 135 11.71 6.23 -4.31
C ALA A 135 13.09 6.91 -4.38
N ASP A 136 13.19 8.21 -4.18
CA ASP A 136 14.46 8.96 -4.21
C ASP A 136 14.42 10.20 -3.31
N LYS A 137 14.21 9.97 -2.02
CA LYS A 137 13.95 10.98 -1.00
C LYS A 137 15.22 11.71 -0.57
N THR A 138 15.51 12.84 -1.21
CA THR A 138 16.53 13.78 -0.71
C THR A 138 15.98 14.62 0.45
N PRO A 139 16.85 15.32 1.22
CA PRO A 139 16.38 16.24 2.27
C PRO A 139 15.40 17.32 1.75
N GLU A 140 15.64 17.85 0.54
CA GLU A 140 14.79 18.86 -0.08
C GLU A 140 13.42 18.27 -0.50
N ILE A 141 13.39 17.04 -1.01
CA ILE A 141 12.13 16.32 -1.33
C ILE A 141 11.37 16.01 -0.05
N ALA A 142 12.05 15.60 1.02
CA ALA A 142 11.42 15.37 2.33
C ALA A 142 10.78 16.63 2.90
N GLU A 143 11.46 17.79 2.76
CA GLU A 143 10.89 19.07 3.19
C GLU A 143 9.69 19.50 2.32
N ALA A 144 9.77 19.28 1.00
CA ALA A 144 8.64 19.55 0.09
C ALA A 144 7.42 18.67 0.41
N GLU A 145 7.63 17.37 0.67
CA GLU A 145 6.56 16.46 1.11
C GLU A 145 5.90 16.94 2.41
N LYS A 146 6.72 17.28 3.42
CA LYS A 146 6.26 17.77 4.72
C LYS A 146 5.42 19.05 4.60
N GLN A 147 5.77 19.95 3.69
CA GLN A 147 5.00 21.17 3.41
C GLN A 147 3.73 20.89 2.62
N ALA A 148 3.80 20.00 1.61
CA ALA A 148 2.67 19.69 0.74
C ALA A 148 1.52 18.97 1.46
N MET A 149 1.83 18.00 2.34
CA MET A 149 0.83 17.15 3.02
C MET A 149 -0.27 17.95 3.73
N PRO A 150 0.01 18.91 4.62
CA PRO A 150 -1.05 19.68 5.28
C PRO A 150 -1.87 20.55 4.30
N MET A 151 -1.25 21.01 3.20
CA MET A 151 -1.95 21.81 2.18
C MET A 151 -2.95 20.95 1.39
N LEU A 152 -2.56 19.71 1.04
CA LEU A 152 -3.42 18.75 0.35
C LEU A 152 -4.57 18.29 1.26
N THR A 153 -4.29 18.01 2.52
CA THR A 153 -5.31 17.64 3.51
C THR A 153 -6.32 18.78 3.72
N ALA A 154 -5.85 20.03 3.79
CA ALA A 154 -6.73 21.18 3.91
C ALA A 154 -7.64 21.34 2.68
N LEU A 155 -7.10 21.14 1.47
CA LEU A 155 -7.89 21.17 0.24
C LEU A 155 -8.95 20.06 0.20
N GLU A 156 -8.58 18.84 0.55
CA GLU A 156 -9.53 17.71 0.58
C GLU A 156 -10.69 17.99 1.54
N ASN A 157 -10.38 18.53 2.73
CA ASN A 157 -11.39 18.94 3.69
C ASN A 157 -12.28 20.09 3.15
N ASP A 158 -11.68 21.10 2.50
CA ASP A 158 -12.42 22.20 1.86
C ASP A 158 -13.41 21.67 0.81
N ILE A 159 -13.07 20.58 0.11
CA ILE A 159 -13.90 19.97 -0.93
C ILE A 159 -15.00 19.12 -0.30
N VAL A 160 -14.66 18.13 0.54
CA VAL A 160 -15.63 17.15 1.03
C VAL A 160 -16.64 17.74 1.99
N PHE A 161 -16.28 18.82 2.71
CA PHE A 161 -17.20 19.55 3.59
C PHE A 161 -17.90 20.74 2.90
N ASN A 162 -17.71 20.91 1.58
CA ASN A 162 -18.40 21.98 0.83
C ASN A 162 -19.86 21.63 0.58
N LYS A 163 -20.74 22.17 1.42
CA LYS A 163 -22.19 21.90 1.34
C LYS A 163 -22.79 22.34 0.01
N ALA A 164 -22.34 23.45 -0.59
CA ALA A 164 -22.89 23.95 -1.85
C ALA A 164 -22.49 23.03 -3.02
N LEU A 165 -21.26 22.53 -3.02
CA LEU A 165 -20.81 21.53 -3.99
C LEU A 165 -21.60 20.23 -3.83
N PHE A 166 -21.75 19.71 -2.61
CA PHE A 166 -22.54 18.51 -2.35
C PHE A 166 -23.99 18.64 -2.79
N GLN A 167 -24.61 19.80 -2.58
CA GLN A 167 -25.98 20.05 -3.04
C GLN A 167 -26.11 19.88 -4.56
N ARG A 168 -25.14 20.35 -5.34
CA ARG A 168 -25.11 20.16 -6.79
C ARG A 168 -24.89 18.70 -7.18
N VAL A 169 -23.95 18.00 -6.51
CA VAL A 169 -23.70 16.55 -6.70
C VAL A 169 -24.96 15.75 -6.40
N LYS A 170 -25.59 16.03 -5.26
CA LYS A 170 -26.86 15.38 -4.84
C LYS A 170 -27.99 15.65 -5.83
N TYR A 171 -28.13 16.88 -6.34
CA TYR A 171 -29.13 17.19 -7.34
C TYR A 171 -28.95 16.32 -8.60
N VAL A 172 -27.71 16.19 -9.11
CA VAL A 172 -27.43 15.31 -10.26
C VAL A 172 -27.76 13.85 -9.93
N TYR A 173 -27.38 13.38 -8.74
CA TYR A 173 -27.67 12.02 -8.29
C TYR A 173 -29.18 11.75 -8.26
N ASP A 174 -29.96 12.62 -7.61
CA ASP A 174 -31.39 12.44 -7.47
C ASP A 174 -32.16 12.48 -8.80
N HIS A 175 -31.70 13.32 -9.78
CA HIS A 175 -32.44 13.56 -11.02
C HIS A 175 -31.90 12.81 -12.23
N GLN A 176 -30.61 12.43 -12.28
CA GLN A 176 -30.00 11.84 -13.47
C GLN A 176 -29.47 10.42 -13.26
N HIS A 177 -29.32 9.92 -12.01
CA HIS A 177 -28.76 8.60 -11.73
C HIS A 177 -29.45 7.47 -12.50
N ARG A 178 -30.78 7.49 -12.63
CA ARG A 178 -31.56 6.45 -13.33
C ARG A 178 -31.39 6.49 -14.85
N SER A 179 -31.08 7.64 -15.41
CA SER A 179 -30.94 7.84 -16.87
C SER A 179 -29.50 7.58 -17.35
N LEU A 180 -28.50 7.77 -16.49
CA LEU A 180 -27.10 7.50 -16.78
C LEU A 180 -26.83 6.01 -16.86
N LYS A 181 -25.86 5.63 -17.69
CA LYS A 181 -25.44 4.21 -17.88
C LYS A 181 -23.92 4.08 -17.92
N GLY A 182 -23.42 2.87 -17.70
CA GLY A 182 -21.99 2.54 -17.80
C GLY A 182 -21.14 3.43 -16.90
N GLU A 183 -20.02 3.91 -17.43
CA GLU A 183 -19.05 4.71 -16.70
C GLU A 183 -19.59 6.06 -16.21
N ASP A 184 -20.51 6.69 -16.95
CA ASP A 184 -21.11 7.96 -16.53
C ASP A 184 -21.93 7.79 -15.24
N LYS A 185 -22.68 6.69 -15.15
CA LYS A 185 -23.42 6.33 -13.92
C LYS A 185 -22.45 6.01 -12.78
N LYS A 186 -21.42 5.22 -13.05
CA LYS A 186 -20.43 4.81 -12.04
C LYS A 186 -19.65 6.01 -11.50
N LEU A 187 -19.21 6.95 -12.36
CA LEU A 187 -18.53 8.16 -11.91
C LEU A 187 -19.45 9.00 -11.00
N LEU A 188 -20.73 9.14 -11.34
CA LEU A 188 -21.68 9.82 -10.46
C LEU A 188 -21.80 9.13 -9.11
N GLU A 189 -21.89 7.79 -9.08
CA GLU A 189 -21.95 7.00 -7.85
C GLU A 189 -20.69 7.21 -6.98
N GLU A 190 -19.49 7.13 -7.56
CA GLU A 190 -18.23 7.33 -6.84
C GLU A 190 -18.10 8.75 -6.26
N VAL A 191 -18.40 9.77 -7.08
CA VAL A 191 -18.38 11.16 -6.60
C VAL A 191 -19.41 11.38 -5.49
N TYR A 192 -20.64 10.88 -5.64
CA TYR A 192 -21.67 10.99 -4.61
C TYR A 192 -21.25 10.29 -3.30
N GLN A 193 -20.78 9.06 -3.41
CA GLN A 193 -20.32 8.27 -2.25
C GLN A 193 -19.14 8.92 -1.53
N LYS A 194 -18.21 9.54 -2.23
CA LYS A 194 -17.11 10.29 -1.63
C LYS A 194 -17.62 11.32 -0.60
N PHE A 195 -18.65 12.07 -0.93
CA PHE A 195 -19.25 13.07 -0.03
C PHE A 195 -20.06 12.40 1.08
N VAL A 196 -20.84 11.38 0.75
CA VAL A 196 -21.66 10.66 1.72
C VAL A 196 -20.80 10.01 2.81
N HIS A 197 -19.73 9.32 2.43
CA HIS A 197 -18.76 8.74 3.37
C HIS A 197 -18.04 9.80 4.21
N ALA A 198 -17.88 11.02 3.72
CA ALA A 198 -17.37 12.14 4.52
C ALA A 198 -18.42 12.74 5.48
N GLY A 199 -19.66 12.20 5.50
CA GLY A 199 -20.73 12.67 6.38
C GLY A 199 -21.57 13.82 5.82
N ALA A 200 -21.55 14.07 4.51
CA ALA A 200 -22.27 15.20 3.90
C ALA A 200 -23.79 15.18 4.07
N LEU A 201 -24.36 14.02 4.41
CA LEU A 201 -25.78 13.87 4.76
C LEU A 201 -26.11 14.22 6.21
N LEU A 202 -25.10 14.34 7.07
CA LEU A 202 -25.29 14.69 8.47
C LEU A 202 -25.44 16.21 8.64
N SER A 203 -26.17 16.59 9.69
CA SER A 203 -26.41 18.00 10.05
C SER A 203 -26.43 18.18 11.56
N GLY A 204 -26.29 19.43 12.01
CA GLY A 204 -26.36 19.80 13.42
C GLY A 204 -25.34 19.04 14.27
N GLU A 205 -25.75 18.57 15.44
CA GLU A 205 -24.91 17.89 16.43
C GLU A 205 -24.21 16.64 15.87
N LYS A 206 -24.89 15.87 15.00
CA LYS A 206 -24.28 14.67 14.39
C LYS A 206 -23.08 15.00 13.51
N ALA A 207 -23.17 16.05 12.71
CA ALA A 207 -22.05 16.49 11.87
C ALA A 207 -20.87 17.00 12.71
N SER A 208 -21.15 17.77 13.76
CA SER A 208 -20.10 18.25 14.70
C SER A 208 -19.45 17.07 15.42
N ARG A 209 -20.24 16.10 15.88
CA ARG A 209 -19.72 14.91 16.55
C ARG A 209 -18.83 14.05 15.64
N LEU A 210 -19.21 13.87 14.36
CA LEU A 210 -18.35 13.18 13.39
C LEU A 210 -17.00 13.86 13.22
N GLN A 211 -16.99 15.20 13.16
CA GLN A 211 -15.73 15.96 13.06
C GLN A 211 -14.84 15.79 14.29
N GLU A 212 -15.43 15.83 15.49
CA GLU A 212 -14.72 15.57 16.75
C GLU A 212 -14.11 14.15 16.76
N ILE A 213 -14.89 13.14 16.35
CA ILE A 213 -14.44 11.75 16.26
C ILE A 213 -13.26 11.64 15.30
N ASN A 214 -13.35 12.21 14.09
CA ASN A 214 -12.29 12.15 13.08
C ASN A 214 -11.00 12.80 13.58
N LEU A 215 -11.08 13.96 14.23
CA LEU A 215 -9.93 14.64 14.81
C LEU A 215 -9.30 13.82 15.94
N ARG A 216 -10.13 13.24 16.81
CA ARG A 216 -9.64 12.43 17.92
C ARG A 216 -9.00 11.12 17.45
N ILE A 217 -9.58 10.44 16.46
CA ILE A 217 -8.97 9.24 15.85
C ILE A 217 -7.61 9.61 15.23
N ALA A 218 -7.49 10.72 14.51
CA ALA A 218 -6.23 11.15 13.92
C ALA A 218 -5.15 11.42 14.99
N ASP A 219 -5.51 12.06 16.10
CA ASP A 219 -4.61 12.28 17.25
C ASP A 219 -4.17 10.95 17.88
N LEU A 220 -5.10 10.01 18.11
CA LEU A 220 -4.78 8.69 18.65
C LEU A 220 -3.91 7.85 17.71
N GLN A 221 -4.12 7.96 16.39
CA GLN A 221 -3.28 7.30 15.39
C GLN A 221 -1.86 7.88 15.37
N GLN A 222 -1.71 9.19 15.59
CA GLN A 222 -0.39 9.79 15.75
C GLN A 222 0.30 9.25 17.01
N GLN A 223 -0.40 9.21 18.16
CA GLN A 223 0.14 8.64 19.39
C GLN A 223 0.52 7.15 19.21
N TRP A 224 -0.26 6.39 18.46
CA TRP A 224 0.08 5.02 18.07
C TRP A 224 1.37 4.97 17.25
N GLY A 225 1.48 5.85 16.25
CA GLY A 225 2.66 5.97 15.37
C GLY A 225 3.94 6.32 16.11
N ASP A 226 3.85 7.01 17.25
CA ASP A 226 4.99 7.33 18.12
C ASP A 226 5.28 6.15 19.07
N LEU A 227 4.26 5.60 19.73
CA LEU A 227 4.41 4.59 20.78
C LEU A 227 4.90 3.24 20.29
N LEU A 228 4.37 2.74 19.16
CA LEU A 228 4.69 1.38 18.68
C LEU A 228 6.15 1.23 18.20
N PRO A 229 6.75 2.16 17.45
CA PRO A 229 8.18 2.10 17.14
C PRO A 229 9.05 2.14 18.38
N ASP A 230 8.71 2.98 19.38
CA ASP A 230 9.44 3.05 20.65
C ASP A 230 9.36 1.71 21.40
N ALA A 231 8.18 1.13 21.52
CA ALA A 231 7.97 -0.18 22.12
C ALA A 231 8.79 -1.28 21.41
N THR A 232 8.82 -1.25 20.07
CA THR A 232 9.58 -2.20 19.26
C THR A 232 11.08 -2.03 19.46
N ASN A 233 11.57 -0.79 19.50
CA ASN A 233 12.97 -0.48 19.73
C ASN A 233 13.45 -0.88 21.15
N HIS A 234 12.55 -0.87 22.14
CA HIS A 234 12.84 -1.31 23.51
C HIS A 234 12.69 -2.83 23.70
N ALA A 235 12.06 -3.53 22.76
CA ALA A 235 11.91 -4.99 22.80
C ALA A 235 13.22 -5.76 22.48
N VAL A 236 14.38 -5.11 22.53
CA VAL A 236 15.70 -5.68 22.29
C VAL A 236 16.01 -6.79 23.29
N VAL A 237 16.61 -7.88 22.80
CA VAL A 237 17.15 -8.95 23.64
C VAL A 237 18.66 -8.81 23.73
N TRP A 238 19.16 -8.48 24.92
CA TRP A 238 20.58 -8.37 25.20
C TRP A 238 21.21 -9.73 25.41
N VAL A 239 22.41 -9.94 24.86
CA VAL A 239 23.13 -11.23 24.90
C VAL A 239 24.54 -10.98 25.40
N ASP A 240 24.95 -11.72 26.41
CA ASP A 240 26.21 -11.50 27.13
C ASP A 240 27.39 -12.32 26.58
N SER A 241 27.10 -13.39 25.83
CA SER A 241 28.14 -14.32 25.33
C SER A 241 27.93 -14.67 23.85
N LYS A 242 29.02 -14.79 23.09
CA LYS A 242 28.99 -15.33 21.73
C LYS A 242 28.44 -16.76 21.69
N ASP A 243 28.67 -17.55 22.75
CA ASP A 243 28.22 -18.92 22.82
C ASP A 243 26.68 -19.06 22.82
N GLU A 244 25.99 -18.06 23.38
CA GLU A 244 24.51 -18.02 23.28
C GLU A 244 24.00 -17.83 21.84
N LEU A 245 24.84 -17.27 20.94
CA LEU A 245 24.52 -17.03 19.52
C LEU A 245 24.91 -18.26 18.64
N ALA A 246 25.19 -19.40 19.21
CA ALA A 246 25.49 -20.61 18.46
C ALA A 246 24.39 -20.92 17.44
N GLY A 247 24.77 -21.35 16.22
CA GLY A 247 23.87 -21.59 15.09
C GLY A 247 23.74 -20.43 14.14
N LEU A 248 24.10 -19.18 14.54
CA LEU A 248 24.09 -18.02 13.65
C LEU A 248 25.35 -17.99 12.76
N SER A 249 25.20 -17.35 11.61
CA SER A 249 26.34 -17.01 10.75
C SER A 249 27.23 -15.94 11.39
N GLU A 250 28.52 -15.89 11.00
CA GLU A 250 29.42 -14.82 11.45
C GLU A 250 28.92 -13.42 11.06
N ALA A 251 28.20 -13.32 9.94
CA ALA A 251 27.57 -12.06 9.51
C ALA A 251 26.44 -11.64 10.47
N ASP A 252 25.58 -12.56 10.88
CA ASP A 252 24.50 -12.29 11.84
C ASP A 252 25.07 -11.94 13.22
N ILE A 253 26.13 -12.63 13.66
CA ILE A 253 26.83 -12.32 14.92
C ILE A 253 27.45 -10.92 14.86
N ALA A 254 28.05 -10.54 13.73
CA ALA A 254 28.60 -9.19 13.52
C ALA A 254 27.50 -8.14 13.56
N GLN A 255 26.33 -8.41 12.98
CA GLN A 255 25.17 -7.52 13.04
C GLN A 255 24.68 -7.38 14.50
N CYS A 256 24.54 -8.46 15.26
CA CYS A 256 24.17 -8.40 16.68
C CYS A 256 25.14 -7.55 17.52
N ARG A 257 26.44 -7.58 17.21
CA ARG A 257 27.45 -6.72 17.85
C ARG A 257 27.22 -5.26 17.49
N GLN A 258 27.06 -4.94 16.19
CA GLN A 258 26.82 -3.60 15.72
C GLN A 258 25.54 -3.00 16.32
N ASP A 259 24.49 -3.83 16.45
CA ASP A 259 23.23 -3.43 17.07
C ASP A 259 23.39 -3.06 18.57
N ALA A 260 24.23 -3.78 19.30
CA ALA A 260 24.56 -3.46 20.69
C ALA A 260 25.38 -2.16 20.80
N GLU A 261 26.43 -2.03 19.99
CA GLU A 261 27.29 -0.85 19.94
C GLU A 261 26.51 0.42 19.59
N SER A 262 25.64 0.36 18.58
CA SER A 262 24.82 1.49 18.15
C SER A 262 23.86 2.00 19.22
N ARG A 263 23.49 1.15 20.17
CA ARG A 263 22.62 1.47 21.32
C ARG A 263 23.36 1.82 22.60
N GLY A 264 24.69 1.89 22.55
CA GLY A 264 25.53 2.21 23.72
C GLY A 264 25.40 1.22 24.87
N SER A 265 25.09 -0.04 24.58
CA SER A 265 24.89 -1.10 25.58
C SER A 265 26.20 -1.58 26.17
N LYS A 266 26.14 -2.05 27.42
CA LYS A 266 27.24 -2.81 28.06
C LYS A 266 27.27 -4.28 27.61
N ALA A 267 26.14 -4.84 27.16
CA ALA A 267 26.09 -6.16 26.59
C ALA A 267 26.81 -6.19 25.22
N PRO A 268 27.61 -7.22 24.95
CA PRO A 268 28.40 -7.28 23.71
C PRO A 268 27.56 -7.55 22.45
N TYR A 269 26.34 -8.04 22.61
CA TYR A 269 25.45 -8.34 21.50
C TYR A 269 24.00 -7.94 21.82
N ALA A 270 23.25 -7.65 20.74
CA ALA A 270 21.82 -7.34 20.83
C ALA A 270 21.08 -8.02 19.67
N ILE A 271 19.93 -8.63 19.96
CA ILE A 271 18.99 -9.08 18.95
C ILE A 271 17.83 -8.09 18.92
N VAL A 272 17.69 -7.36 17.83
CA VAL A 272 16.58 -6.42 17.61
C VAL A 272 15.38 -7.14 17.04
N ILE A 273 14.19 -6.69 17.42
CA ILE A 273 12.94 -7.21 16.89
C ILE A 273 12.64 -6.45 15.60
N ILE A 274 12.62 -7.15 14.46
CA ILE A 274 12.48 -6.55 13.12
C ILE A 274 11.19 -6.95 12.39
N ASN A 275 10.49 -7.96 12.91
CA ASN A 275 9.28 -8.50 12.29
C ASN A 275 8.16 -8.67 13.34
N THR A 276 7.04 -9.23 12.94
CA THR A 276 5.91 -9.51 13.85
C THR A 276 6.14 -10.79 14.64
N THR A 277 5.65 -11.92 14.17
CA THR A 277 5.82 -13.24 14.81
C THR A 277 7.03 -14.00 14.27
N GLN A 278 7.29 -13.89 12.98
CA GLN A 278 8.35 -14.59 12.27
C GLN A 278 9.68 -13.83 12.36
N GLN A 279 10.40 -13.97 13.49
CA GLN A 279 11.75 -13.44 13.62
C GLN A 279 12.73 -14.37 12.90
N PRO A 280 13.44 -13.92 11.84
CA PRO A 280 14.29 -14.81 11.03
C PRO A 280 15.35 -15.55 11.84
N ILE A 281 15.89 -14.90 12.85
CA ILE A 281 16.94 -15.45 13.72
C ILE A 281 16.50 -16.72 14.48
N LEU A 282 15.19 -16.88 14.73
CA LEU A 282 14.65 -18.07 15.41
C LEU A 282 14.89 -19.37 14.64
N ALA A 283 15.06 -19.31 13.33
CA ALA A 283 15.32 -20.48 12.50
C ALA A 283 16.74 -21.05 12.67
N SER A 284 17.67 -20.24 13.17
CA SER A 284 19.10 -20.58 13.21
C SER A 284 19.67 -20.71 14.63
N LEU A 285 19.10 -20.06 15.65
CA LEU A 285 19.58 -20.05 17.02
C LEU A 285 19.51 -21.45 17.66
N ASP A 286 20.65 -22.03 18.01
CA ASP A 286 20.71 -23.33 18.74
C ASP A 286 20.26 -23.20 20.21
N ASN A 287 20.51 -22.05 20.84
CA ASN A 287 20.16 -21.81 22.24
C ASN A 287 18.63 -21.63 22.41
N ARG A 288 18.00 -22.64 23.04
CA ARG A 288 16.53 -22.68 23.23
C ARG A 288 16.01 -21.56 24.12
N ASP A 289 16.75 -21.19 25.20
CA ASP A 289 16.33 -20.08 26.07
C ASP A 289 16.39 -18.73 25.35
N LEU A 290 17.42 -18.54 24.53
CA LEU A 290 17.51 -17.33 23.71
C LEU A 290 16.39 -17.26 22.67
N ARG A 291 15.99 -18.40 22.03
CA ARG A 291 14.80 -18.43 21.18
C ARG A 291 13.54 -17.98 21.93
N ARG A 292 13.33 -18.50 23.16
CA ARG A 292 12.21 -18.09 24.01
C ARG A 292 12.23 -16.58 24.29
N ARG A 293 13.37 -16.04 24.71
CA ARG A 293 13.55 -14.61 25.01
C ARG A 293 13.24 -13.72 23.79
N VAL A 294 13.69 -14.10 22.60
CA VAL A 294 13.43 -13.38 21.35
C VAL A 294 11.94 -13.45 20.98
N TYR A 295 11.35 -14.62 21.08
CA TYR A 295 9.93 -14.81 20.78
C TYR A 295 9.03 -13.98 21.73
N GLU A 296 9.27 -14.07 23.05
CA GLU A 296 8.53 -13.28 24.05
C GLU A 296 8.73 -11.78 23.86
N ALA A 297 9.94 -11.33 23.51
CA ALA A 297 10.19 -9.93 23.18
C ALA A 297 9.36 -9.47 21.97
N SER A 298 9.19 -10.33 20.99
CA SER A 298 8.42 -10.05 19.80
C SER A 298 6.92 -9.94 20.05
N ILE A 299 6.32 -10.92 20.73
CA ILE A 299 4.85 -10.97 20.90
C ILE A 299 4.31 -10.06 22.01
N HIS A 300 5.16 -9.69 22.99
CA HIS A 300 4.80 -8.88 24.15
C HIS A 300 5.34 -7.44 24.09
N ARG A 301 5.64 -6.92 22.90
CA ARG A 301 6.36 -5.63 22.76
C ARG A 301 5.56 -4.41 23.23
N SER A 302 4.24 -4.46 23.25
CA SER A 302 3.38 -3.30 23.54
C SER A 302 2.07 -3.64 24.26
N ASP A 303 2.04 -4.77 24.97
CA ASP A 303 0.86 -5.24 25.74
C ASP A 303 0.89 -4.84 27.24
N GLY A 304 1.84 -4.03 27.65
CA GLY A 304 2.02 -3.56 29.03
C GLY A 304 3.07 -4.36 29.82
N THR A 305 3.43 -5.58 29.40
CA THR A 305 4.35 -6.44 30.16
C THR A 305 5.78 -5.91 30.16
N ARG A 306 6.15 -5.13 29.13
CA ARG A 306 7.49 -4.53 28.95
C ARG A 306 7.52 -3.01 29.12
N GLY A 307 6.52 -2.43 29.81
CA GLY A 307 6.45 -1.00 30.08
C GLY A 307 5.73 -0.15 29.03
N PHE A 308 5.48 -0.70 27.85
CA PHE A 308 4.72 -0.06 26.77
C PHE A 308 3.33 -0.71 26.65
N ASN A 309 2.28 0.12 26.63
CA ASN A 309 0.91 -0.38 26.57
C ASN A 309 0.07 0.42 25.57
N THR A 310 -0.34 -0.22 24.48
CA THR A 310 -1.17 0.36 23.43
C THR A 310 -2.66 0.11 23.63
N PHE A 311 -3.09 -0.75 24.55
CA PHE A 311 -4.50 -1.09 24.77
C PHE A 311 -5.39 0.12 25.09
N PRO A 312 -4.96 1.17 25.81
CA PRO A 312 -5.77 2.38 25.96
C PRO A 312 -6.10 3.06 24.63
N LEU A 313 -5.13 3.13 23.72
CA LEU A 313 -5.35 3.69 22.37
C LEU A 313 -6.31 2.81 21.55
N VAL A 314 -6.12 1.48 21.61
CA VAL A 314 -7.01 0.51 20.94
C VAL A 314 -8.46 0.67 21.37
N ALA A 315 -8.70 0.66 22.69
CA ALA A 315 -10.05 0.74 23.23
C ALA A 315 -10.76 2.05 22.83
N GLU A 316 -10.05 3.17 22.87
CA GLU A 316 -10.61 4.47 22.48
C GLU A 316 -10.84 4.55 20.97
N ILE A 317 -9.88 4.14 20.13
CA ILE A 317 -10.04 4.12 18.66
C ILE A 317 -11.19 3.22 18.25
N ALA A 318 -11.28 2.00 18.78
CA ALA A 318 -12.35 1.04 18.46
C ALA A 318 -13.72 1.62 18.82
N LYS A 319 -13.86 2.23 19.99
CA LYS A 319 -15.10 2.86 20.43
C LYS A 319 -15.52 4.03 19.53
N LEU A 320 -14.57 4.91 19.19
CA LEU A 320 -14.83 6.05 18.30
C LEU A 320 -15.21 5.60 16.89
N ARG A 321 -14.56 4.57 16.34
CA ARG A 321 -14.93 3.99 15.06
C ARG A 321 -16.31 3.36 15.09
N ALA A 322 -16.67 2.64 16.15
CA ALA A 322 -18.01 2.09 16.30
C ALA A 322 -19.07 3.19 16.33
N GLU A 323 -18.84 4.27 17.09
CA GLU A 323 -19.69 5.46 17.11
C GLU A 323 -19.76 6.15 15.73
N GLN A 324 -18.65 6.23 15.00
CA GLN A 324 -18.62 6.73 13.63
C GLN A 324 -19.56 5.93 12.72
N GLY A 325 -19.49 4.59 12.74
CA GLY A 325 -20.38 3.73 11.98
C GLY A 325 -21.86 3.96 12.33
N GLU A 326 -22.16 4.07 13.64
CA GLU A 326 -23.51 4.34 14.14
C GLU A 326 -24.04 5.72 13.71
N LEU A 327 -23.22 6.76 13.74
CA LEU A 327 -23.57 8.11 13.24
C LEU A 327 -23.88 8.09 11.75
N MET A 328 -23.17 7.26 10.98
CA MET A 328 -23.38 7.06 9.54
C MET A 328 -24.59 6.17 9.24
N GLY A 329 -25.34 5.71 10.27
CA GLY A 329 -26.55 4.92 10.12
C GLY A 329 -26.31 3.41 9.94
N GLN A 330 -25.07 2.94 10.18
CA GLN A 330 -24.70 1.53 10.13
C GLN A 330 -24.73 0.89 11.53
N LYS A 331 -24.76 -0.45 11.58
CA LYS A 331 -24.77 -1.19 12.85
C LYS A 331 -23.46 -1.07 13.64
N ASN A 332 -22.36 -0.91 12.93
CA ASN A 332 -21.00 -0.86 13.44
C ASN A 332 -20.03 -0.31 12.37
N TYR A 333 -18.77 -0.15 12.75
CA TYR A 333 -17.75 0.36 11.83
C TYR A 333 -17.50 -0.55 10.62
N ALA A 334 -17.47 -1.87 10.82
CA ALA A 334 -17.22 -2.80 9.71
C ALA A 334 -18.31 -2.68 8.62
N SER A 335 -19.60 -2.58 9.01
CA SER A 335 -20.69 -2.37 8.06
C SER A 335 -20.54 -1.07 7.26
N TYR A 336 -20.04 0.01 7.91
CA TYR A 336 -19.76 1.28 7.26
C TYR A 336 -18.55 1.19 6.31
N SER A 337 -17.44 0.62 6.78
CA SER A 337 -16.18 0.53 6.00
C SER A 337 -16.31 -0.37 4.77
N LEU A 338 -17.16 -1.40 4.83
CA LEU A 338 -17.31 -2.41 3.77
C LEU A 338 -18.32 -2.06 2.68
N GLU A 339 -19.06 -0.97 2.82
CA GLU A 339 -20.17 -0.61 1.92
C GLU A 339 -19.77 -0.60 0.43
N ASN A 340 -18.56 -0.12 0.13
CA ASN A 340 -18.04 0.00 -1.24
C ASN A 340 -16.98 -1.06 -1.61
N THR A 341 -16.93 -2.18 -0.90
CA THR A 341 -16.03 -3.31 -1.20
C THR A 341 -16.74 -4.41 -1.99
N MET A 342 -16.00 -5.42 -2.49
CA MET A 342 -16.60 -6.61 -3.08
C MET A 342 -17.39 -7.44 -2.07
N ALA A 343 -16.86 -7.57 -0.86
CA ALA A 343 -17.47 -8.34 0.21
C ALA A 343 -18.77 -7.74 0.73
N LYS A 344 -18.94 -6.42 0.66
CA LYS A 344 -20.14 -5.65 1.03
C LYS A 344 -20.48 -5.69 2.54
N THR A 345 -20.39 -6.83 3.19
CA THR A 345 -20.84 -6.99 4.58
C THR A 345 -19.89 -7.87 5.40
N PRO A 346 -19.82 -7.67 6.73
CA PRO A 346 -19.05 -8.54 7.62
C PRO A 346 -19.50 -10.01 7.56
N GLU A 347 -20.78 -10.27 7.36
CA GLU A 347 -21.34 -11.61 7.29
C GLU A 347 -20.77 -12.40 6.11
N ASN A 348 -20.59 -11.75 4.95
CA ASN A 348 -19.96 -12.37 3.77
C ASN A 348 -18.50 -12.73 4.03
N ILE A 349 -17.77 -11.86 4.75
CA ILE A 349 -16.38 -12.14 5.12
C ILE A 349 -16.29 -13.28 6.12
N TYR A 350 -17.17 -13.33 7.14
CA TYR A 350 -17.19 -14.45 8.07
C TYR A 350 -17.56 -15.78 7.39
N ALA A 351 -18.47 -15.77 6.41
CA ALA A 351 -18.79 -16.96 5.63
C ALA A 351 -17.58 -17.49 4.86
N PHE A 352 -16.85 -16.57 4.21
CA PHE A 352 -15.60 -16.85 3.51
C PHE A 352 -14.52 -17.40 4.47
N LEU A 353 -14.28 -16.75 5.61
CA LEU A 353 -13.28 -17.18 6.59
C LEU A 353 -13.59 -18.56 7.17
N ARG A 354 -14.87 -18.87 7.46
CA ARG A 354 -15.27 -20.18 7.98
C ARG A 354 -14.92 -21.31 7.00
N GLN A 355 -15.09 -21.12 5.70
CA GLN A 355 -14.68 -22.11 4.69
C GLN A 355 -13.16 -22.36 4.75
N LEU A 356 -12.35 -21.30 4.82
CA LEU A 356 -10.90 -21.44 4.94
C LEU A 356 -10.50 -22.13 6.25
N ILE A 357 -11.03 -21.69 7.38
CA ILE A 357 -10.69 -22.23 8.71
C ILE A 357 -11.02 -23.71 8.81
N GLN A 358 -12.19 -24.13 8.30
CA GLN A 358 -12.61 -25.54 8.32
C GLN A 358 -11.62 -26.45 7.58
N GLY A 359 -11.11 -26.03 6.43
CA GLY A 359 -10.12 -26.80 5.68
C GLY A 359 -8.70 -26.67 6.23
N TYR A 360 -8.36 -25.50 6.78
CA TYR A 360 -7.05 -25.15 7.31
C TYR A 360 -6.70 -25.91 8.59
N THR A 361 -7.63 -25.97 9.58
CA THR A 361 -7.34 -26.47 10.95
C THR A 361 -6.70 -27.86 10.95
N PRO A 362 -7.26 -28.90 10.28
CA PRO A 362 -6.64 -30.23 10.28
C PRO A 362 -5.25 -30.27 9.63
N LYS A 363 -4.98 -29.35 8.68
CA LYS A 363 -3.67 -29.24 8.03
C LYS A 363 -2.63 -28.61 8.94
N ALA A 364 -3.01 -27.57 9.67
CA ALA A 364 -2.15 -26.92 10.66
C ALA A 364 -1.79 -27.85 11.81
N ASP A 365 -2.74 -28.67 12.27
CA ASP A 365 -2.50 -29.67 13.30
C ASP A 365 -1.53 -30.77 12.81
N ALA A 366 -1.73 -31.26 11.59
CA ALA A 366 -0.85 -32.25 10.97
C ALA A 366 0.58 -31.71 10.79
N GLU A 367 0.73 -30.46 10.31
CA GLU A 367 2.03 -29.81 10.16
C GLU A 367 2.73 -29.61 11.51
N THR A 368 2.01 -29.14 12.54
CA THR A 368 2.54 -28.97 13.90
C THR A 368 3.02 -30.31 14.48
N LYS A 369 2.19 -31.33 14.30
CA LYS A 369 2.57 -32.70 14.76
C LYS A 369 3.81 -33.22 14.05
N ALA A 370 3.94 -33.02 12.74
CA ALA A 370 5.13 -33.44 11.98
C ALA A 370 6.42 -32.76 12.48
N ILE A 371 6.34 -31.45 12.79
CA ILE A 371 7.46 -30.69 13.37
C ILE A 371 7.81 -31.22 14.77
N GLU A 372 6.79 -31.48 15.59
CA GLU A 372 7.02 -32.03 16.94
C GLU A 372 7.63 -33.43 16.91
N GLU A 373 7.16 -34.30 16.02
CA GLU A 373 7.74 -35.64 15.81
C GLU A 373 9.20 -35.57 15.33
N PHE A 374 9.48 -34.61 14.43
CA PHE A 374 10.86 -34.34 13.99
C PHE A 374 11.73 -33.89 15.16
N ALA A 375 11.27 -32.91 15.96
CA ALA A 375 12.00 -32.43 17.13
C ALA A 375 12.26 -33.54 18.15
N ARG A 376 11.29 -34.41 18.43
CA ARG A 376 11.45 -35.55 19.33
C ARG A 376 12.46 -36.58 18.87
N ARG A 377 12.66 -36.76 17.57
CA ARG A 377 13.73 -37.63 17.04
C ARG A 377 15.12 -37.08 17.37
N THR A 378 15.23 -35.76 17.47
CA THR A 378 16.51 -35.08 17.72
C THR A 378 16.79 -34.89 19.20
N GLU A 379 15.77 -34.53 20.00
CA GLU A 379 15.91 -34.11 21.39
C GLU A 379 15.50 -35.20 22.41
N GLY A 380 14.76 -36.21 21.96
CA GLY A 380 14.22 -37.29 22.81
C GLY A 380 12.69 -37.27 22.93
N SER A 381 12.10 -38.40 23.33
CA SER A 381 10.65 -38.64 23.36
C SER A 381 9.85 -37.65 24.21
N ASP A 382 10.46 -37.10 25.26
CA ASP A 382 9.82 -36.23 26.24
C ASP A 382 9.82 -34.77 25.81
N PHE A 383 10.45 -34.43 24.65
CA PHE A 383 10.48 -33.08 24.15
C PHE A 383 9.07 -32.60 23.81
N LYS A 384 8.77 -31.35 24.25
CA LYS A 384 7.55 -30.64 23.92
C LYS A 384 7.91 -29.44 23.07
N LEU A 385 7.28 -29.36 21.90
CA LEU A 385 7.43 -28.25 20.98
C LEU A 385 6.73 -26.99 21.56
N GLU A 386 7.48 -25.91 21.70
CA GLU A 386 6.96 -24.61 22.09
C GLU A 386 6.95 -23.67 20.87
N PRO A 387 6.18 -22.57 20.85
CA PRO A 387 6.09 -21.67 19.70
C PRO A 387 7.45 -21.12 19.23
N TYR A 388 8.36 -20.84 20.15
CA TYR A 388 9.72 -20.37 19.86
C TYR A 388 10.65 -21.45 19.28
N ASP A 389 10.24 -22.71 19.30
CA ASP A 389 11.00 -23.85 18.72
C ASP A 389 10.60 -24.11 17.26
N ARG A 390 9.40 -23.72 16.88
CA ARG A 390 8.77 -24.08 15.60
C ARG A 390 9.66 -23.74 14.40
N PHE A 391 10.15 -22.52 14.30
CA PHE A 391 10.98 -22.10 13.16
C PHE A 391 12.30 -22.84 13.08
N TYR A 392 12.90 -23.12 14.22
CA TYR A 392 14.16 -23.87 14.30
C TYR A 392 14.03 -25.29 13.78
N TYR A 393 13.04 -26.04 14.26
CA TYR A 393 12.86 -27.44 13.82
C TYR A 393 12.25 -27.47 12.39
N SER A 394 11.44 -26.54 12.02
CA SER A 394 10.95 -26.38 10.64
C SER A 394 12.11 -26.19 9.65
N ALA A 395 13.06 -25.31 9.96
CA ALA A 395 14.24 -25.07 9.13
C ALA A 395 15.14 -26.32 9.03
N LYS A 396 15.38 -27.02 10.14
CA LYS A 396 16.14 -28.28 10.16
C LYS A 396 15.43 -29.37 9.35
N MET A 397 14.13 -29.53 9.51
CA MET A 397 13.32 -30.48 8.75
C MET A 397 13.34 -30.16 7.25
N LYS A 398 13.20 -28.89 6.86
CA LYS A 398 13.31 -28.44 5.46
C LYS A 398 14.67 -28.79 4.87
N LYS A 399 15.76 -28.55 5.61
CA LYS A 399 17.11 -28.87 5.18
C LYS A 399 17.30 -30.37 5.01
N GLU A 400 16.82 -31.22 5.95
CA GLU A 400 16.89 -32.67 5.84
C GLU A 400 16.10 -33.21 4.65
N MET A 401 14.87 -32.71 4.44
CA MET A 401 13.96 -33.27 3.42
C MET A 401 14.27 -32.78 2.00
N LEU A 402 14.65 -31.51 1.84
CA LEU A 402 14.77 -30.88 0.53
C LEU A 402 16.21 -30.59 0.12
N ASN A 403 17.13 -30.49 1.06
CA ASN A 403 18.55 -30.20 0.83
C ASN A 403 18.75 -29.07 -0.19
N ILE A 404 18.16 -27.91 0.08
CA ILE A 404 18.18 -26.73 -0.80
C ILE A 404 18.65 -25.50 -0.04
N SER A 405 19.43 -24.66 -0.69
CA SER A 405 19.85 -23.34 -0.20
C SER A 405 19.57 -22.26 -1.23
N ASP A 406 19.42 -21.04 -0.76
CA ASP A 406 19.29 -19.86 -1.63
C ASP A 406 20.51 -19.68 -2.54
N ASP A 407 21.72 -20.02 -2.06
CA ASP A 407 22.96 -19.88 -2.82
C ASP A 407 23.02 -20.81 -4.04
N GLU A 408 22.32 -21.97 -3.99
CA GLU A 408 22.22 -22.86 -5.15
C GLU A 408 21.22 -22.32 -6.19
N VAL A 409 20.20 -21.57 -5.76
CA VAL A 409 19.07 -21.14 -6.60
C VAL A 409 19.30 -19.77 -7.21
N LYS A 410 19.79 -18.78 -6.41
CA LYS A 410 20.02 -17.39 -6.85
C LYS A 410 20.78 -17.22 -8.17
N PRO A 411 21.83 -18.03 -8.49
CA PRO A 411 22.55 -17.88 -9.76
C PRO A 411 21.69 -17.98 -11.01
N TYR A 412 20.48 -18.52 -10.93
CA TYR A 412 19.54 -18.68 -12.06
C TYR A 412 18.58 -17.49 -12.21
N PHE A 413 18.56 -16.57 -11.28
CA PHE A 413 17.61 -15.45 -11.25
C PHE A 413 18.32 -14.09 -11.39
N ASN A 414 18.83 -13.83 -12.59
CA ASN A 414 19.37 -12.51 -12.92
C ASN A 414 18.23 -11.50 -13.12
N VAL A 415 18.33 -10.30 -12.52
CA VAL A 415 17.30 -9.24 -12.57
C VAL A 415 16.85 -8.95 -14.01
N ASP A 416 17.77 -8.74 -14.93
CA ASP A 416 17.43 -8.40 -16.32
C ASP A 416 16.77 -9.58 -17.05
N SER A 417 17.21 -10.81 -16.77
CA SER A 417 16.60 -12.02 -17.33
C SER A 417 15.18 -12.22 -16.79
N VAL A 418 14.98 -12.12 -15.49
CA VAL A 418 13.65 -12.24 -14.87
C VAL A 418 12.71 -11.19 -15.44
N GLN A 419 13.16 -9.93 -15.58
CA GLN A 419 12.33 -8.87 -16.13
C GLN A 419 11.99 -9.11 -17.61
N LYS A 420 13.01 -9.33 -18.47
CA LYS A 420 12.81 -9.39 -19.92
C LYS A 420 12.29 -10.76 -20.38
N ASN A 421 12.93 -11.83 -19.89
CA ASN A 421 12.64 -13.19 -20.32
C ASN A 421 11.58 -13.90 -19.46
N GLY A 422 11.24 -13.34 -18.29
CA GLY A 422 10.18 -13.80 -17.40
C GLY A 422 8.94 -12.92 -17.54
N VAL A 423 8.96 -11.77 -16.88
CA VAL A 423 7.82 -10.86 -16.76
C VAL A 423 7.30 -10.35 -18.11
N PHE A 424 8.19 -9.78 -18.94
CA PHE A 424 7.79 -9.26 -20.25
C PHE A 424 7.44 -10.38 -21.24
N TYR A 425 8.14 -11.51 -21.17
CA TYR A 425 7.81 -12.68 -21.99
C TYR A 425 6.44 -13.22 -21.63
N ALA A 426 6.09 -13.34 -20.35
CA ALA A 426 4.75 -13.74 -19.92
C ALA A 426 3.67 -12.78 -20.47
N ALA A 427 3.89 -11.47 -20.33
CA ALA A 427 2.97 -10.46 -20.85
C ALA A 427 2.83 -10.51 -22.39
N HIS A 428 3.93 -10.78 -23.09
CA HIS A 428 3.89 -10.99 -24.54
C HIS A 428 3.05 -12.24 -24.92
N ARG A 429 3.31 -13.37 -24.25
CA ARG A 429 2.62 -14.63 -24.55
C ARG A 429 1.13 -14.57 -24.24
N VAL A 430 0.75 -13.92 -23.14
CA VAL A 430 -0.63 -13.89 -22.65
C VAL A 430 -1.43 -12.74 -23.28
N TYR A 431 -0.85 -11.54 -23.32
CA TYR A 431 -1.58 -10.33 -23.75
C TYR A 431 -1.12 -9.77 -25.11
N GLY A 432 -0.03 -10.28 -25.68
CA GLY A 432 0.54 -9.80 -26.93
C GLY A 432 1.33 -8.50 -26.80
N LEU A 433 1.73 -8.12 -25.58
CA LEU A 433 2.44 -6.88 -25.35
C LEU A 433 3.92 -6.95 -25.78
N ASN A 434 4.44 -5.85 -26.31
CA ASN A 434 5.85 -5.69 -26.64
C ASN A 434 6.44 -4.54 -25.83
N PHE A 435 7.73 -4.65 -25.46
CA PHE A 435 8.43 -3.68 -24.59
C PHE A 435 9.66 -3.18 -25.32
N VAL A 436 9.67 -1.89 -25.66
CA VAL A 436 10.78 -1.22 -26.36
C VAL A 436 11.47 -0.27 -25.40
N GLU A 437 12.75 -0.53 -25.08
CA GLU A 437 13.50 0.32 -24.16
C GLU A 437 13.72 1.73 -24.75
N ARG A 438 13.40 2.77 -23.98
CA ARG A 438 13.44 4.18 -24.36
C ARG A 438 14.52 4.92 -23.56
N LYS A 439 15.71 5.06 -24.16
CA LYS A 439 16.84 5.77 -23.56
C LYS A 439 16.77 7.30 -23.72
N ASP A 440 15.87 7.79 -24.55
CA ASP A 440 15.61 9.20 -24.79
C ASP A 440 14.69 9.85 -23.77
N ILE A 441 13.97 9.04 -22.98
CA ILE A 441 13.07 9.50 -21.91
C ILE A 441 13.84 9.57 -20.59
N PRO A 442 13.89 10.74 -19.91
CA PRO A 442 14.64 10.89 -18.68
C PRO A 442 13.98 10.17 -17.49
N THR A 443 14.83 9.74 -16.56
CA THR A 443 14.46 9.11 -15.31
C THR A 443 14.86 9.97 -14.11
N TYR A 444 14.28 9.76 -12.94
CA TYR A 444 14.70 10.43 -11.71
C TYR A 444 15.95 9.80 -11.08
N HIS A 445 16.33 8.59 -11.47
CA HIS A 445 17.54 7.92 -11.01
C HIS A 445 18.20 7.13 -12.16
N PRO A 446 19.55 7.11 -12.27
CA PRO A 446 20.25 6.51 -13.41
C PRO A 446 20.09 4.98 -13.52
N ASP A 447 19.73 4.28 -12.44
CA ASP A 447 19.51 2.83 -12.44
C ASP A 447 18.16 2.41 -13.02
N MET A 448 17.28 3.38 -13.28
CA MET A 448 15.98 3.09 -13.85
C MET A 448 16.06 2.83 -15.35
N LYS A 449 15.13 2.00 -15.81
CA LYS A 449 14.88 1.77 -17.24
C LYS A 449 13.46 2.22 -17.60
N VAL A 450 13.29 2.73 -18.82
CA VAL A 450 11.98 3.12 -19.35
C VAL A 450 11.68 2.26 -20.56
N PHE A 451 10.45 1.76 -20.63
CA PHE A 451 9.96 0.96 -21.74
C PHE A 451 8.68 1.59 -22.30
N GLU A 452 8.64 1.74 -23.62
CA GLU A 452 7.39 1.94 -24.34
C GLU A 452 6.70 0.59 -24.45
N VAL A 453 5.46 0.54 -23.97
CA VAL A 453 4.61 -0.67 -24.06
C VAL A 453 3.75 -0.54 -25.30
N GLN A 454 3.86 -1.51 -26.19
CA GLN A 454 3.10 -1.60 -27.43
C GLN A 454 2.12 -2.76 -27.39
N ASP A 455 0.93 -2.53 -27.91
CA ASP A 455 -0.06 -3.59 -28.10
C ASP A 455 0.35 -4.53 -29.26
N ARG A 456 -0.42 -5.58 -29.47
CA ARG A 456 -0.20 -6.62 -30.49
C ARG A 456 -0.03 -6.07 -31.91
N ASP A 457 -0.69 -4.96 -32.23
CA ASP A 457 -0.60 -4.26 -33.52
C ASP A 457 0.59 -3.28 -33.61
N GLY A 458 1.45 -3.23 -32.59
CA GLY A 458 2.58 -2.31 -32.50
C GLY A 458 2.24 -0.90 -32.05
N LYS A 459 0.95 -0.62 -31.75
CA LYS A 459 0.53 0.70 -31.29
C LYS A 459 1.00 0.94 -29.85
N PRO A 460 1.67 2.08 -29.57
CA PRO A 460 2.03 2.46 -28.21
C PRO A 460 0.78 2.68 -27.33
N ILE A 461 0.76 2.05 -26.15
CA ILE A 461 -0.38 2.14 -25.20
C ILE A 461 0.03 2.68 -23.83
N ALA A 462 1.32 2.60 -23.44
CA ALA A 462 1.79 3.08 -22.15
C ALA A 462 3.30 3.37 -22.16
N LEU A 463 3.76 4.10 -21.13
CA LEU A 463 5.15 4.04 -20.68
C LEU A 463 5.23 3.27 -19.37
N PHE A 464 6.26 2.44 -19.26
CA PHE A 464 6.57 1.70 -18.06
C PHE A 464 7.99 2.02 -17.58
N TYR A 465 8.09 2.52 -16.35
CA TYR A 465 9.36 2.79 -15.66
C TYR A 465 9.65 1.67 -14.67
N SER A 466 10.89 1.20 -14.64
CA SER A 466 11.36 0.08 -13.83
C SER A 466 12.50 0.53 -12.93
N ASP A 467 12.29 0.52 -11.60
CA ASP A 467 13.24 0.94 -10.57
C ASP A 467 13.50 -0.23 -9.59
N MET A 468 14.44 -1.11 -9.95
CA MET A 468 14.61 -2.41 -9.29
C MET A 468 15.52 -2.40 -8.05
N PHE A 469 16.45 -1.44 -7.93
CA PHE A 469 17.53 -1.57 -6.96
C PHE A 469 17.32 -0.71 -5.71
N ARG A 470 17.68 -1.26 -4.55
CA ARG A 470 17.69 -0.53 -3.29
C ARG A 470 18.73 0.59 -3.26
N ARG A 471 18.44 1.64 -2.52
CA ARG A 471 19.36 2.75 -2.21
C ARG A 471 18.94 3.45 -0.92
N PRO A 472 19.84 4.21 -0.25
CA PRO A 472 19.51 4.88 1.03
C PRO A 472 18.33 5.85 0.96
N THR A 473 18.11 6.47 -0.21
CA THR A 473 17.03 7.43 -0.46
C THR A 473 15.68 6.79 -0.80
N LYS A 474 15.62 5.45 -0.92
CA LYS A 474 14.42 4.71 -1.31
C LYS A 474 13.77 4.02 -0.10
N ARG A 475 12.44 4.13 0.02
CA ARG A 475 11.64 3.39 1.01
C ARG A 475 11.75 1.89 0.75
N GLY A 476 11.74 1.09 1.82
CA GLY A 476 11.68 -0.38 1.73
C GLY A 476 10.35 -0.90 1.20
N GLY A 477 10.33 -2.19 0.83
CA GLY A 477 9.20 -2.86 0.19
C GLY A 477 9.22 -2.72 -1.32
N ALA A 478 8.13 -3.10 -1.98
CA ALA A 478 7.92 -2.93 -3.41
C ALA A 478 6.54 -2.30 -3.64
N TRP A 479 6.35 -1.63 -4.76
CA TRP A 479 5.07 -1.05 -5.14
C TRP A 479 5.00 -0.66 -6.61
N MET A 480 3.78 -0.62 -7.12
CA MET A 480 3.42 0.05 -8.35
C MET A 480 2.78 1.41 -8.04
N SER A 481 3.01 2.40 -8.92
CA SER A 481 2.20 3.62 -8.96
C SER A 481 2.30 4.27 -10.35
N GLU A 482 1.75 5.49 -10.50
CA GLU A 482 1.70 6.16 -11.81
C GLU A 482 2.12 7.63 -11.73
N PHE A 483 2.79 8.12 -12.80
CA PHE A 483 2.95 9.56 -13.05
C PHE A 483 1.71 10.14 -13.75
N ALA A 484 1.02 9.32 -14.55
CA ALA A 484 -0.24 9.69 -15.19
C ALA A 484 -1.16 8.47 -15.30
N LYS A 485 -2.42 8.65 -14.89
CA LYS A 485 -3.49 7.67 -15.06
C LYS A 485 -4.04 7.71 -16.49
N GLN A 486 -4.52 6.57 -16.95
CA GLN A 486 -5.20 6.47 -18.23
C GLN A 486 -6.57 7.20 -18.20
N SER A 487 -6.93 7.88 -19.29
CA SER A 487 -8.27 8.43 -19.50
C SER A 487 -8.53 8.66 -20.98
N THR A 488 -9.59 8.05 -21.52
CA THR A 488 -9.98 8.32 -22.92
C THR A 488 -10.63 9.70 -23.05
N TYR A 489 -11.28 10.21 -22.01
CA TYR A 489 -11.84 11.57 -21.98
C TYR A 489 -10.74 12.64 -22.13
N ARG A 490 -9.60 12.45 -21.47
CA ARG A 490 -8.43 13.35 -21.53
C ARG A 490 -7.48 13.02 -22.68
N GLN A 491 -7.71 11.93 -23.41
CA GLN A 491 -6.75 11.36 -24.37
C GLN A 491 -5.38 11.14 -23.74
N GLN A 492 -5.36 10.70 -22.48
CA GLN A 492 -4.17 10.43 -21.69
C GLN A 492 -3.85 8.94 -21.68
N LEU A 493 -2.68 8.58 -22.18
CA LEU A 493 -2.11 7.24 -22.00
C LEU A 493 -1.44 7.13 -20.62
N PRO A 494 -1.44 5.94 -20.01
CA PRO A 494 -0.86 5.77 -18.68
C PRO A 494 0.66 5.80 -18.70
N ILE A 495 1.23 6.35 -17.62
CA ILE A 495 2.68 6.34 -17.35
C ILE A 495 2.86 5.69 -15.99
N ILE A 496 3.23 4.43 -16.01
CA ILE A 496 3.28 3.53 -14.84
C ILE A 496 4.74 3.32 -14.41
N TYR A 497 4.96 3.15 -13.12
CA TYR A 497 6.27 2.76 -12.61
C TYR A 497 6.15 1.66 -11.54
N ASN A 498 7.13 0.73 -11.57
CA ASN A 498 7.35 -0.25 -10.51
C ASN A 498 8.64 0.05 -9.77
N VAL A 499 8.61 -0.12 -8.47
CA VAL A 499 9.75 0.03 -7.56
C VAL A 499 9.94 -1.25 -6.79
N CYS A 500 11.17 -1.77 -6.80
CA CYS A 500 11.63 -2.89 -5.96
C CYS A 500 12.87 -2.47 -5.16
N ASN A 501 13.37 -3.36 -4.30
CA ASN A 501 14.51 -3.10 -3.42
C ASN A 501 15.56 -4.23 -3.48
N SER A 502 15.77 -4.80 -4.65
CA SER A 502 16.77 -5.86 -4.86
C SER A 502 18.20 -5.34 -4.71
N ALA A 503 19.11 -6.21 -4.32
CA ALA A 503 20.52 -5.88 -4.19
C ALA A 503 21.16 -5.64 -5.57
N LYS A 504 21.83 -4.49 -5.73
CA LYS A 504 22.62 -4.20 -6.93
C LYS A 504 24.02 -4.80 -6.78
N ALA A 505 24.43 -5.62 -7.75
CA ALA A 505 25.79 -6.15 -7.78
C ALA A 505 26.81 -5.07 -8.20
N PRO A 506 28.11 -5.24 -7.86
CA PRO A 506 29.18 -4.42 -8.40
C PRO A 506 29.19 -4.41 -9.92
N ALA A 507 29.74 -3.34 -10.50
CA ALA A 507 29.84 -3.19 -11.96
C ALA A 507 30.49 -4.42 -12.61
N GLY A 508 29.86 -4.93 -13.67
CA GLY A 508 30.33 -6.13 -14.40
C GLY A 508 29.89 -7.46 -13.81
N GLN A 509 29.21 -7.48 -12.67
CA GLN A 509 28.62 -8.70 -12.09
C GLN A 509 27.10 -8.69 -12.25
N PRO A 510 26.45 -9.88 -12.39
CA PRO A 510 25.01 -9.98 -12.48
C PRO A 510 24.37 -9.71 -11.11
N SER A 511 23.34 -8.88 -11.06
CA SER A 511 22.46 -8.75 -9.89
C SER A 511 21.51 -9.94 -9.84
N LEU A 512 21.52 -10.67 -8.72
CA LEU A 512 20.78 -11.91 -8.54
C LEU A 512 19.66 -11.72 -7.54
N LEU A 513 18.53 -12.40 -7.79
CA LEU A 513 17.31 -12.36 -6.97
C LEU A 513 17.15 -13.63 -6.15
N THR A 514 16.50 -13.52 -5.00
CA THR A 514 15.84 -14.64 -4.34
C THR A 514 14.56 -15.01 -5.08
N TRP A 515 13.97 -16.17 -4.76
CA TRP A 515 12.67 -16.53 -5.32
C TRP A 515 11.56 -15.56 -4.91
N ASP A 516 11.59 -15.08 -3.69
CA ASP A 516 10.66 -14.06 -3.17
C ASP A 516 10.76 -12.75 -3.96
N GLU A 517 11.98 -12.30 -4.29
CA GLU A 517 12.17 -11.12 -5.14
C GLU A 517 11.73 -11.36 -6.59
N VAL A 518 11.83 -12.60 -7.11
CA VAL A 518 11.27 -12.97 -8.42
C VAL A 518 9.75 -12.85 -8.40
N THR A 519 9.08 -13.46 -7.43
CA THR A 519 7.61 -13.38 -7.30
C THR A 519 7.15 -11.96 -7.05
N THR A 520 7.86 -11.17 -6.25
CA THR A 520 7.60 -9.73 -6.05
C THR A 520 7.66 -8.96 -7.37
N MET A 521 8.64 -9.23 -8.24
CA MET A 521 8.71 -8.56 -9.56
C MET A 521 7.49 -8.89 -10.44
N PHE A 522 7.02 -10.13 -10.43
CA PHE A 522 5.78 -10.53 -11.11
C PHE A 522 4.56 -9.86 -10.47
N HIS A 523 4.49 -9.79 -9.15
CA HIS A 523 3.43 -9.14 -8.38
C HIS A 523 3.28 -7.67 -8.80
N GLU A 524 4.33 -6.88 -8.64
CA GLU A 524 4.30 -5.45 -8.97
C GLU A 524 3.98 -5.22 -10.45
N PHE A 525 4.41 -6.13 -11.32
CA PHE A 525 4.05 -6.03 -12.72
C PHE A 525 2.59 -6.41 -12.99
N GLY A 526 1.96 -7.21 -12.15
CA GLY A 526 0.51 -7.46 -12.20
C GLY A 526 -0.30 -6.19 -11.93
N HIS A 527 0.11 -5.39 -10.95
CA HIS A 527 -0.43 -4.04 -10.75
C HIS A 527 -0.14 -3.13 -11.95
N ALA A 528 1.08 -3.18 -12.48
CA ALA A 528 1.43 -2.40 -13.67
C ALA A 528 0.54 -2.76 -14.87
N LEU A 529 0.25 -4.04 -15.10
CA LEU A 529 -0.68 -4.48 -16.15
C LEU A 529 -2.09 -3.92 -15.95
N HIS A 530 -2.57 -3.83 -14.73
CA HIS A 530 -3.86 -3.21 -14.40
C HIS A 530 -3.91 -1.73 -14.79
N GLY A 531 -2.79 -0.99 -14.57
CA GLY A 531 -2.65 0.40 -15.01
C GLY A 531 -2.43 0.53 -16.53
N ILE A 532 -1.52 -0.26 -17.11
CA ILE A 532 -1.13 -0.22 -18.53
C ILE A 532 -2.30 -0.56 -19.45
N LEU A 533 -3.07 -1.60 -19.11
CA LEU A 533 -4.18 -2.10 -19.92
C LEU A 533 -5.51 -1.40 -19.66
N SER A 534 -5.56 -0.47 -18.71
CA SER A 534 -6.76 0.31 -18.42
C SER A 534 -7.29 1.02 -19.66
N ASN A 535 -8.62 0.99 -19.85
CA ASN A 535 -9.31 1.64 -20.96
C ASN A 535 -10.62 2.25 -20.46
N CYS A 536 -10.50 3.18 -19.51
CA CYS A 536 -11.60 3.86 -18.85
C CYS A 536 -11.81 5.25 -19.44
N LYS A 537 -13.04 5.71 -19.41
CA LYS A 537 -13.39 7.07 -19.85
C LYS A 537 -12.84 8.11 -18.88
N TYR A 538 -13.02 7.88 -17.59
CA TYR A 538 -12.71 8.85 -16.53
C TYR A 538 -11.50 8.43 -15.71
N ASN A 539 -10.72 9.43 -15.32
CA ASN A 539 -9.51 9.26 -14.52
C ASN A 539 -9.77 8.63 -13.14
N MET A 540 -10.86 9.02 -12.47
CA MET A 540 -11.25 8.47 -11.17
C MET A 540 -11.66 6.98 -11.18
N LEU A 541 -11.86 6.39 -12.36
CA LEU A 541 -12.27 4.99 -12.49
C LEU A 541 -11.15 4.09 -13.05
N SER A 542 -9.97 4.66 -13.31
CA SER A 542 -8.94 4.02 -14.15
C SER A 542 -7.94 3.23 -13.32
N GLY A 543 -7.44 2.14 -13.90
CA GLY A 543 -6.33 1.35 -13.36
C GLY A 543 -6.62 0.76 -11.99
N THR A 544 -5.74 1.06 -11.04
CA THR A 544 -5.80 0.53 -9.67
C THR A 544 -6.74 1.30 -8.72
N ASP A 545 -7.52 2.28 -9.22
CA ASP A 545 -8.56 2.97 -8.43
C ASP A 545 -9.80 2.08 -8.25
N VAL A 546 -9.63 0.93 -7.65
CA VAL A 546 -10.64 -0.08 -7.37
C VAL A 546 -10.78 -0.32 -5.87
N ALA A 547 -11.78 -1.11 -5.47
CA ALA A 547 -11.91 -1.49 -4.06
C ALA A 547 -10.69 -2.26 -3.55
N ARG A 548 -10.36 -2.07 -2.27
CA ARG A 548 -9.20 -2.68 -1.61
C ARG A 548 -9.19 -4.21 -1.73
N ASP A 549 -10.35 -4.85 -1.63
CA ASP A 549 -10.50 -6.29 -1.76
C ASP A 549 -10.58 -6.78 -3.22
N PHE A 550 -10.12 -5.93 -4.16
CA PHE A 550 -9.92 -6.29 -5.56
C PHE A 550 -8.51 -5.94 -6.05
N VAL A 551 -7.90 -4.88 -5.53
CA VAL A 551 -6.68 -4.28 -6.09
C VAL A 551 -5.50 -5.24 -6.16
N GLU A 552 -5.36 -6.16 -5.17
CA GLU A 552 -4.28 -7.15 -5.13
C GLU A 552 -4.54 -8.40 -5.99
N MET A 553 -5.76 -8.57 -6.52
CA MET A 553 -6.07 -9.77 -7.30
C MET A 553 -5.26 -9.87 -8.61
N PRO A 554 -5.08 -8.81 -9.41
CA PRO A 554 -4.26 -8.88 -10.61
C PRO A 554 -2.78 -9.13 -10.31
N SER A 555 -2.25 -8.56 -9.23
CA SER A 555 -0.85 -8.72 -8.82
C SER A 555 -0.57 -10.13 -8.32
N GLN A 556 -1.37 -10.63 -7.38
CA GLN A 556 -1.26 -11.99 -6.84
C GLN A 556 -1.49 -13.07 -7.93
N PHE A 557 -2.43 -12.82 -8.85
CA PHE A 557 -2.60 -13.71 -10.00
C PHE A 557 -1.36 -13.74 -10.90
N ASN A 558 -0.73 -12.58 -11.13
CA ASN A 558 0.44 -12.50 -12.01
C ASN A 558 1.66 -13.25 -11.46
N GLU A 559 1.77 -13.43 -10.14
CA GLU A 559 2.79 -14.27 -9.50
C GLU A 559 2.76 -15.72 -10.02
N SER A 560 1.57 -16.25 -10.35
CA SER A 560 1.41 -17.63 -10.83
C SER A 560 2.19 -17.91 -12.13
N PHE A 561 2.46 -16.88 -12.93
CA PHE A 561 3.24 -17.04 -14.15
C PHE A 561 4.72 -17.34 -13.88
N ALA A 562 5.27 -16.94 -12.74
CA ALA A 562 6.67 -17.16 -12.41
C ALA A 562 7.07 -18.64 -12.41
N SER A 563 6.15 -19.55 -12.04
CA SER A 563 6.39 -20.99 -11.94
C SER A 563 5.89 -21.81 -13.16
N ILE A 564 5.19 -21.17 -14.11
CA ILE A 564 4.74 -21.89 -15.33
C ILE A 564 5.97 -22.40 -16.10
N PRO A 565 6.04 -23.72 -16.41
CA PRO A 565 7.26 -24.33 -16.95
C PRO A 565 7.86 -23.60 -18.15
N GLU A 566 7.04 -23.20 -19.14
CA GLU A 566 7.50 -22.49 -20.33
C GLU A 566 8.13 -21.12 -19.98
N ILE A 567 7.53 -20.38 -19.04
CA ILE A 567 8.04 -19.08 -18.61
C ILE A 567 9.27 -19.26 -17.73
N PHE A 568 9.21 -20.17 -16.75
CA PHE A 568 10.33 -20.47 -15.85
C PHE A 568 11.59 -20.86 -16.63
N ASP A 569 11.49 -21.81 -17.56
CA ASP A 569 12.61 -22.30 -18.35
C ASP A 569 13.17 -21.24 -19.32
N HIS A 570 12.36 -20.23 -19.65
CA HIS A 570 12.78 -19.12 -20.49
C HIS A 570 13.68 -18.13 -19.75
N TYR A 571 13.42 -17.83 -18.46
CA TYR A 571 14.19 -16.87 -17.69
C TYR A 571 15.20 -17.48 -16.71
N ALA A 572 14.93 -18.68 -16.15
CA ALA A 572 15.75 -19.28 -15.09
C ALA A 572 17.01 -19.95 -15.67
N LYS A 573 17.96 -19.11 -16.10
CA LYS A 573 19.24 -19.51 -16.66
C LYS A 573 20.38 -18.98 -15.81
N HIS A 574 21.39 -19.81 -15.59
CA HIS A 574 22.56 -19.45 -14.79
C HIS A 574 23.25 -18.19 -15.34
N ALA A 575 23.37 -17.16 -14.54
CA ALA A 575 23.75 -15.80 -14.95
C ALA A 575 25.14 -15.71 -15.65
N VAL A 576 26.06 -16.67 -15.36
CA VAL A 576 27.39 -16.69 -15.97
C VAL A 576 27.47 -17.68 -17.14
N THR A 577 26.88 -18.88 -17.00
CA THR A 577 27.04 -19.94 -17.99
C THR A 577 25.91 -20.01 -19.01
N GLY A 578 24.79 -19.34 -18.77
CA GLY A 578 23.59 -19.40 -19.60
C GLY A 578 22.83 -20.74 -19.57
N LYS A 579 23.32 -21.73 -18.79
CA LYS A 579 22.68 -23.05 -18.70
C LYS A 579 21.34 -22.96 -17.94
N PRO A 580 20.32 -23.73 -18.34
CA PRO A 580 19.06 -23.81 -17.60
C PRO A 580 19.29 -24.39 -16.19
N MET A 581 18.36 -24.13 -15.29
CA MET A 581 18.38 -24.75 -13.96
C MET A 581 18.24 -26.26 -14.07
N PRO A 582 19.04 -27.06 -13.37
CA PRO A 582 18.89 -28.53 -13.35
C PRO A 582 17.50 -28.95 -12.86
N ALA A 583 16.94 -30.00 -13.48
CA ALA A 583 15.56 -30.42 -13.20
C ALA A 583 15.33 -30.83 -11.74
N ASP A 584 16.32 -31.48 -11.11
CA ASP A 584 16.27 -31.83 -9.68
C ASP A 584 16.28 -30.61 -8.75
N LEU A 585 17.09 -29.59 -9.07
CA LEU A 585 17.11 -28.33 -8.33
C LEU A 585 15.79 -27.57 -8.45
N LYS A 586 15.23 -27.51 -9.68
CA LYS A 586 13.92 -26.92 -9.95
C LYS A 586 12.83 -27.61 -9.12
N GLU A 587 12.79 -28.95 -9.11
CA GLU A 587 11.81 -29.73 -8.36
C GLU A 587 11.92 -29.47 -6.86
N ARG A 588 13.16 -29.51 -6.28
CA ARG A 588 13.40 -29.21 -4.86
C ARG A 588 12.98 -27.78 -4.51
N MET A 589 13.30 -26.82 -5.36
CA MET A 589 12.92 -25.43 -5.17
C MET A 589 11.40 -25.26 -5.16
N LEU A 590 10.68 -25.79 -6.14
CA LEU A 590 9.22 -25.70 -6.21
C LEU A 590 8.54 -26.39 -5.02
N LYS A 591 9.05 -27.53 -4.57
CA LYS A 591 8.58 -28.17 -3.32
C LYS A 591 8.85 -27.31 -2.09
N SER A 592 9.95 -26.54 -2.08
CA SER A 592 10.29 -25.71 -0.94
C SER A 592 9.37 -24.50 -0.75
N ILE A 593 8.70 -24.03 -1.81
CA ILE A 593 7.76 -22.91 -1.77
C ILE A 593 6.55 -23.25 -0.89
N ASN A 594 6.03 -24.47 -1.05
CA ASN A 594 4.83 -24.94 -0.34
C ASN A 594 5.18 -25.75 0.93
N PHE A 595 6.40 -25.61 1.45
CA PHE A 595 6.82 -26.36 2.63
C PHE A 595 6.35 -25.66 3.91
N GLN A 596 5.48 -26.34 4.67
CA GLN A 596 4.97 -25.88 5.97
C GLN A 596 4.33 -24.48 5.95
N THR A 597 3.41 -24.27 5.01
CA THR A 597 2.73 -22.98 4.82
C THR A 597 1.56 -22.74 5.76
N ALA A 598 1.17 -23.74 6.58
CA ALA A 598 0.05 -23.58 7.52
C ALA A 598 0.30 -22.48 8.55
N TYR A 599 1.55 -22.25 8.97
CA TYR A 599 1.86 -21.16 9.89
C TYR A 599 1.48 -19.80 9.31
N SER A 600 1.94 -19.49 8.10
CA SER A 600 1.70 -18.17 7.47
C SER A 600 0.22 -17.94 7.15
N LEU A 601 -0.51 -18.99 6.76
CA LEU A 601 -1.95 -18.88 6.55
C LEU A 601 -2.69 -18.67 7.88
N GLY A 602 -2.35 -19.44 8.92
CA GLY A 602 -3.01 -19.37 10.23
C GLY A 602 -2.82 -18.05 10.93
N GLU A 603 -1.61 -17.51 10.95
CA GLU A 603 -1.35 -16.19 11.55
C GLU A 603 -2.12 -15.07 10.84
N ASN A 604 -2.29 -15.16 9.51
CA ASN A 604 -3.07 -14.19 8.73
C ASN A 604 -4.58 -14.35 8.95
N LEU A 605 -5.09 -15.58 9.02
CA LEU A 605 -6.48 -15.86 9.39
C LEU A 605 -6.82 -15.31 10.77
N ALA A 606 -5.96 -15.54 11.76
CA ALA A 606 -6.15 -15.05 13.12
C ALA A 606 -6.15 -13.52 13.18
N ALA A 607 -5.20 -12.85 12.53
CA ALA A 607 -5.16 -11.39 12.45
C ALA A 607 -6.39 -10.81 11.74
N THR A 608 -6.83 -11.43 10.63
CA THR A 608 -8.05 -11.04 9.92
C THR A 608 -9.29 -11.13 10.80
N CYS A 609 -9.43 -12.22 11.55
CA CYS A 609 -10.55 -12.40 12.47
C CYS A 609 -10.53 -11.40 13.62
N LEU A 610 -9.36 -11.04 14.14
CA LEU A 610 -9.20 -10.02 15.17
C LEU A 610 -9.61 -8.62 14.66
N ASP A 611 -9.18 -8.23 13.47
CA ASP A 611 -9.61 -6.97 12.86
C ASP A 611 -11.14 -6.88 12.80
N LEU A 612 -11.79 -7.92 12.26
CA LEU A 612 -13.25 -7.94 12.18
C LEU A 612 -13.91 -7.97 13.56
N ALA A 613 -13.41 -8.78 14.50
CA ALA A 613 -13.99 -8.91 15.84
C ALA A 613 -14.04 -7.54 16.55
N TRP A 614 -13.01 -6.72 16.46
CA TRP A 614 -12.98 -5.37 17.01
C TRP A 614 -13.98 -4.41 16.34
N HIS A 615 -14.19 -4.53 15.02
CA HIS A 615 -14.93 -3.54 14.23
C HIS A 615 -16.40 -3.90 13.96
N VAL A 616 -16.84 -5.11 14.33
CA VAL A 616 -18.26 -5.49 14.30
C VAL A 616 -19.01 -5.16 15.60
N LEU A 617 -18.30 -4.67 16.62
CA LEU A 617 -18.90 -4.29 17.88
C LEU A 617 -19.65 -2.97 17.77
N PRO A 618 -20.85 -2.84 18.37
CA PRO A 618 -21.45 -1.54 18.64
C PRO A 618 -20.64 -0.79 19.72
N SER A 619 -20.71 0.53 19.73
CA SER A 619 -19.88 1.39 20.61
C SER A 619 -20.01 1.08 22.12
N LYS A 620 -21.19 0.65 22.54
CA LYS A 620 -21.48 0.26 23.94
C LYS A 620 -20.82 -1.05 24.39
N ASP A 621 -20.47 -1.93 23.44
CA ASP A 621 -19.95 -3.27 23.72
C ASP A 621 -18.42 -3.36 23.49
N VAL A 622 -17.76 -2.25 23.11
CA VAL A 622 -16.32 -2.20 22.94
C VAL A 622 -15.62 -2.41 24.29
N PRO A 623 -14.69 -3.37 24.40
CA PRO A 623 -13.96 -3.66 25.62
C PRO A 623 -13.13 -2.47 26.11
N THR A 624 -12.99 -2.35 27.43
CA THR A 624 -12.03 -1.43 28.06
C THR A 624 -10.60 -1.94 27.88
N ALA A 625 -9.62 -1.07 28.05
CA ALA A 625 -8.20 -1.37 27.86
C ALA A 625 -7.71 -2.60 28.65
N ASP A 626 -8.16 -2.75 29.90
CA ASP A 626 -7.85 -3.87 30.80
C ASP A 626 -8.46 -5.20 30.35
N LYS A 627 -9.42 -5.18 29.42
CA LYS A 627 -10.09 -6.35 28.85
C LYS A 627 -9.66 -6.68 27.43
N ALA A 628 -8.77 -5.90 26.83
CA ALA A 628 -8.38 -6.06 25.43
C ALA A 628 -7.72 -7.42 25.14
N ALA A 629 -6.83 -7.89 26.00
CA ALA A 629 -6.18 -9.20 25.86
C ALA A 629 -7.16 -10.37 26.05
N ASP A 630 -8.08 -10.28 27.03
CA ASP A 630 -9.14 -11.27 27.25
C ASP A 630 -10.08 -11.31 26.02
N PHE A 631 -10.38 -10.17 25.44
CA PHE A 631 -11.22 -10.07 24.23
C PHE A 631 -10.55 -10.76 23.03
N GLU A 632 -9.26 -10.49 22.77
CA GLU A 632 -8.49 -11.18 21.73
C GLU A 632 -8.56 -12.70 21.89
N THR A 633 -8.24 -13.20 23.10
CA THR A 633 -8.30 -14.64 23.42
C THR A 633 -9.68 -15.22 23.16
N LYS A 634 -10.73 -14.52 23.60
CA LYS A 634 -12.13 -14.94 23.41
C LYS A 634 -12.50 -14.97 21.92
N ALA A 635 -12.19 -13.92 21.17
CA ALA A 635 -12.51 -13.82 19.76
C ALA A 635 -11.86 -14.94 18.94
N LEU A 636 -10.57 -15.22 19.17
CA LEU A 636 -9.86 -16.31 18.49
C LEU A 636 -10.40 -17.69 18.89
N LYS A 637 -10.78 -17.87 20.13
CA LYS A 637 -11.37 -19.14 20.61
C LYS A 637 -12.73 -19.41 19.96
N GLU A 638 -13.58 -18.40 19.87
CA GLU A 638 -14.93 -18.51 19.29
C GLU A 638 -14.93 -18.89 17.83
N ILE A 639 -13.91 -18.45 17.06
CA ILE A 639 -13.78 -18.79 15.63
C ILE A 639 -12.90 -20.03 15.38
N GLY A 640 -12.31 -20.64 16.43
CA GLY A 640 -11.49 -21.84 16.32
C GLY A 640 -10.04 -21.60 15.90
N LEU A 641 -9.52 -20.39 16.09
CA LEU A 641 -8.14 -20.01 15.73
C LEU A 641 -7.23 -19.71 16.94
N LEU A 642 -7.71 -19.94 18.16
CA LEU A 642 -6.84 -19.86 19.32
C LEU A 642 -5.86 -21.06 19.31
N ASN A 643 -4.66 -20.82 18.83
CA ASN A 643 -3.61 -21.82 18.67
C ASN A 643 -2.31 -21.34 19.30
N HIS A 644 -1.81 -22.07 20.30
CA HIS A 644 -0.57 -21.73 20.99
C HIS A 644 0.65 -21.74 20.07
N GLN A 645 0.68 -22.65 19.09
CA GLN A 645 1.79 -22.80 18.15
C GLN A 645 1.75 -21.80 16.99
N ILE A 646 0.59 -21.21 16.72
CA ILE A 646 0.37 -20.28 15.60
C ILE A 646 -0.41 -19.07 16.11
N PRO A 647 0.29 -18.08 16.73
CA PRO A 647 -0.35 -16.85 17.18
C PRO A 647 -0.77 -15.98 15.98
N PRO A 648 -1.67 -15.00 16.18
CA PRO A 648 -2.01 -14.07 15.13
C PRO A 648 -0.75 -13.29 14.66
N ARG A 649 -0.65 -13.03 13.36
CA ARG A 649 0.46 -12.24 12.78
C ARG A 649 0.62 -10.90 13.48
N TYR A 650 -0.50 -10.32 13.86
CA TYR A 650 -0.59 -9.10 14.65
C TYR A 650 -1.55 -9.35 15.81
N SER A 651 -1.05 -9.33 17.02
CA SER A 651 -1.92 -9.20 18.20
C SER A 651 -2.48 -7.79 18.28
N THR A 652 -3.57 -7.64 18.98
CA THR A 652 -4.26 -6.36 19.19
C THR A 652 -3.31 -5.23 19.60
N SER A 653 -2.29 -5.52 20.42
CA SER A 653 -1.37 -4.52 20.95
C SER A 653 -0.38 -3.93 19.93
N TYR A 654 -0.09 -4.61 18.80
CA TYR A 654 0.84 -4.12 17.78
C TYR A 654 0.32 -4.20 16.34
N PHE A 655 -0.99 -4.22 16.16
CA PHE A 655 -1.63 -4.30 14.84
C PHE A 655 -1.64 -2.95 14.12
N ASN A 656 -0.47 -2.54 13.61
CA ASN A 656 -0.30 -1.23 13.00
C ASN A 656 -1.20 -0.99 11.79
N HIS A 657 -1.44 -2.00 10.94
CA HIS A 657 -2.35 -1.89 9.78
C HIS A 657 -3.72 -1.38 10.18
N VAL A 658 -4.21 -1.81 11.34
CA VAL A 658 -5.56 -1.52 11.82
C VAL A 658 -5.60 -0.25 12.66
N TRP A 659 -4.69 -0.09 13.62
CA TRP A 659 -4.76 1.02 14.58
C TRP A 659 -4.03 2.28 14.10
N GLY A 660 -2.88 2.14 13.46
CA GLY A 660 -2.09 3.26 12.90
C GLY A 660 -2.32 3.51 11.40
N GLY A 661 -2.82 2.51 10.68
CA GLY A 661 -3.03 2.55 9.24
C GLY A 661 -4.51 2.58 8.83
N GLY A 662 -4.76 2.51 7.53
CA GLY A 662 -6.09 2.58 6.93
C GLY A 662 -6.80 1.22 6.73
N TYR A 663 -6.40 0.14 7.45
CA TYR A 663 -6.92 -1.22 7.23
C TYR A 663 -8.00 -1.66 8.24
N ALA A 664 -8.60 -0.74 8.98
CA ALA A 664 -9.67 -1.07 9.91
C ALA A 664 -10.87 -1.72 9.22
N ALA A 665 -11.27 -2.91 9.70
CA ALA A 665 -12.22 -3.81 9.05
C ALA A 665 -11.86 -4.18 7.61
N GLY A 666 -10.59 -4.04 7.23
CA GLY A 666 -10.10 -4.20 5.86
C GLY A 666 -8.94 -5.18 5.71
N TYR A 667 -8.42 -5.78 6.79
CA TYR A 667 -7.27 -6.70 6.71
C TYR A 667 -7.60 -8.00 5.98
N TYR A 668 -8.88 -8.40 5.93
CA TYR A 668 -9.36 -9.56 5.18
C TYR A 668 -9.02 -9.49 3.68
N SER A 669 -8.82 -8.29 3.14
CA SER A 669 -8.60 -8.08 1.70
C SER A 669 -7.43 -8.89 1.15
N TYR A 670 -6.35 -9.10 1.92
CA TYR A 670 -5.21 -9.92 1.51
C TYR A 670 -5.60 -11.37 1.20
N LEU A 671 -6.33 -12.02 2.10
CA LEU A 671 -6.81 -13.39 1.89
C LEU A 671 -7.91 -13.46 0.82
N TRP A 672 -8.77 -12.47 0.79
CA TRP A 672 -9.85 -12.39 -0.19
C TRP A 672 -9.29 -12.30 -1.62
N THR A 673 -8.38 -11.36 -1.86
CA THR A 673 -7.78 -11.20 -3.20
C THR A 673 -6.90 -12.37 -3.60
N GLU A 674 -6.24 -13.04 -2.66
CA GLU A 674 -5.48 -14.26 -2.91
C GLU A 674 -6.40 -15.40 -3.39
N VAL A 675 -7.57 -15.58 -2.78
CA VAL A 675 -8.56 -16.54 -3.28
C VAL A 675 -9.06 -16.18 -4.67
N LEU A 676 -9.35 -14.89 -4.93
CA LEU A 676 -9.72 -14.45 -6.28
C LEU A 676 -8.62 -14.79 -7.29
N ALA A 677 -7.35 -14.51 -6.92
CA ALA A 677 -6.19 -14.77 -7.79
C ALA A 677 -6.02 -16.25 -8.10
N VAL A 678 -6.14 -17.12 -7.09
CA VAL A 678 -6.08 -18.59 -7.26
C VAL A 678 -7.22 -19.07 -8.15
N ASN A 679 -8.45 -18.60 -7.96
CA ASN A 679 -9.59 -18.97 -8.80
C ASN A 679 -9.39 -18.56 -10.26
N ILE A 680 -8.77 -17.38 -10.50
CA ILE A 680 -8.41 -16.94 -11.85
C ILE A 680 -7.31 -17.82 -12.42
N ALA A 681 -6.26 -18.13 -11.64
CA ALA A 681 -5.18 -19.02 -12.08
C ALA A 681 -5.70 -20.41 -12.48
N ASP A 682 -6.64 -20.97 -11.72
CA ASP A 682 -7.33 -22.21 -12.05
C ASP A 682 -8.11 -22.11 -13.38
N CYS A 683 -8.78 -20.99 -13.63
CA CYS A 683 -9.46 -20.75 -14.89
C CYS A 683 -8.48 -20.68 -16.06
N PHE A 684 -7.34 -20.03 -15.87
CA PHE A 684 -6.27 -19.99 -16.87
C PHE A 684 -5.70 -21.38 -17.11
N ALA A 685 -5.39 -22.14 -16.08
CA ALA A 685 -4.87 -23.51 -16.19
C ALA A 685 -5.82 -24.42 -16.97
N LYS A 686 -7.12 -24.39 -16.67
CA LYS A 686 -8.16 -25.19 -17.33
C LYS A 686 -8.38 -24.80 -18.80
N ARG A 687 -8.21 -23.52 -19.16
CA ARG A 687 -8.45 -23.00 -20.52
C ARG A 687 -7.16 -22.95 -21.35
N GLY A 688 -5.99 -23.12 -20.72
CA GLY A 688 -4.65 -23.00 -21.29
C GLY A 688 -4.00 -21.68 -20.89
N ALA A 689 -3.09 -21.76 -19.90
CA ALA A 689 -2.55 -20.60 -19.19
C ALA A 689 -1.86 -19.54 -20.08
N LEU A 690 -1.27 -19.97 -21.21
CA LEU A 690 -0.55 -19.09 -22.14
C LEU A 690 -1.30 -18.88 -23.47
N LYS A 691 -2.57 -19.26 -23.55
CA LYS A 691 -3.37 -19.02 -24.75
C LYS A 691 -3.78 -17.55 -24.84
N PRO A 692 -3.46 -16.86 -25.96
CA PRO A 692 -3.76 -15.44 -26.14
C PRO A 692 -5.26 -15.12 -25.99
N GLU A 693 -6.15 -16.05 -26.34
CA GLU A 693 -7.61 -15.86 -26.23
C GLU A 693 -8.06 -15.76 -24.76
N VAL A 694 -7.41 -16.52 -23.86
CA VAL A 694 -7.70 -16.48 -22.42
C VAL A 694 -7.19 -15.17 -21.82
N GLY A 695 -5.97 -14.77 -22.19
CA GLY A 695 -5.40 -13.49 -21.81
C GLY A 695 -6.24 -12.30 -22.30
N GLN A 696 -6.69 -12.34 -23.56
CA GLN A 696 -7.55 -11.29 -24.11
C GLN A 696 -8.89 -11.20 -23.36
N ALA A 697 -9.50 -12.35 -23.04
CA ALA A 697 -10.75 -12.36 -22.27
C ALA A 697 -10.56 -11.79 -20.85
N PHE A 698 -9.42 -12.05 -20.20
CA PHE A 698 -9.10 -11.46 -18.90
C PHE A 698 -8.81 -9.96 -19.00
N ARG A 699 -8.06 -9.53 -20.02
CA ARG A 699 -7.85 -8.12 -20.33
C ARG A 699 -9.17 -7.38 -20.49
N ASP A 700 -10.08 -7.89 -21.35
CA ASP A 700 -11.33 -7.20 -21.70
C ASP A 700 -12.35 -7.14 -20.56
N LYS A 701 -12.40 -8.20 -19.73
CA LYS A 701 -13.39 -8.32 -18.66
C LYS A 701 -12.93 -7.79 -17.31
N VAL A 702 -11.61 -7.72 -17.09
CA VAL A 702 -11.02 -7.39 -15.79
C VAL A 702 -10.01 -6.26 -15.92
N LEU A 703 -8.81 -6.49 -16.52
CA LEU A 703 -7.69 -5.55 -16.44
C LEU A 703 -7.97 -4.19 -17.08
N SER A 704 -8.75 -4.14 -18.17
CA SER A 704 -9.06 -2.87 -18.85
C SER A 704 -10.16 -2.07 -18.18
N ARG A 705 -10.82 -2.65 -17.18
CA ARG A 705 -12.08 -2.12 -16.67
C ARG A 705 -11.93 -1.16 -15.50
N GLY A 706 -10.84 -1.19 -14.76
CA GLY A 706 -10.73 -0.39 -13.54
C GLY A 706 -11.99 -0.51 -12.67
N ASN A 707 -12.49 0.60 -12.15
CA ASN A 707 -13.71 0.67 -11.34
C ASN A 707 -14.96 1.08 -12.15
N THR A 708 -15.09 0.63 -13.41
CA THR A 708 -16.19 1.04 -14.30
C THR A 708 -17.50 0.29 -14.07
N GLY A 709 -17.53 -0.68 -13.15
CA GLY A 709 -18.72 -1.49 -12.87
C GLY A 709 -18.60 -2.27 -11.55
N ASP A 710 -19.50 -3.24 -11.37
CA ASP A 710 -19.45 -4.13 -10.21
C ASP A 710 -18.28 -5.11 -10.33
N LEU A 711 -17.36 -5.06 -9.38
CA LEU A 711 -16.11 -5.84 -9.39
C LEU A 711 -16.37 -7.35 -9.23
N MET A 712 -17.37 -7.74 -8.43
CA MET A 712 -17.79 -9.15 -8.31
C MET A 712 -18.36 -9.67 -9.64
N LYS A 713 -19.08 -8.82 -10.36
CA LYS A 713 -19.57 -9.18 -11.71
C LYS A 713 -18.42 -9.34 -12.70
N MET A 714 -17.40 -8.50 -12.67
CA MET A 714 -16.21 -8.65 -13.52
C MET A 714 -15.51 -9.99 -13.27
N PHE A 715 -15.33 -10.36 -12.00
CA PHE A 715 -14.80 -11.66 -11.59
C PHE A 715 -15.70 -12.81 -12.12
N SER A 716 -17.01 -12.73 -11.91
CA SER A 716 -17.96 -13.74 -12.33
C SER A 716 -18.03 -13.89 -13.86
N ASP A 717 -18.00 -12.78 -14.59
CA ASP A 717 -18.03 -12.77 -16.07
C ASP A 717 -16.79 -13.44 -16.67
N PHE A 718 -15.63 -13.36 -15.98
CA PHE A 718 -14.42 -14.04 -16.43
C PHE A 718 -14.39 -15.51 -16.00
N THR A 719 -14.62 -15.77 -14.71
CA THR A 719 -14.45 -17.11 -14.12
C THR A 719 -15.64 -18.05 -14.39
N GLY A 720 -16.85 -17.51 -14.53
CA GLY A 720 -18.11 -18.23 -14.52
C GLY A 720 -18.61 -18.57 -13.10
N MET A 721 -17.89 -18.18 -12.06
CA MET A 721 -18.23 -18.42 -10.65
C MET A 721 -19.13 -17.32 -10.12
N LYS A 722 -20.18 -17.67 -9.37
CA LYS A 722 -21.06 -16.69 -8.72
C LYS A 722 -20.42 -16.05 -7.46
N GLN A 723 -19.60 -16.82 -6.80
CA GLN A 723 -18.85 -16.45 -5.58
C GLN A 723 -17.43 -17.02 -5.67
N PRO A 724 -16.42 -16.40 -5.04
CA PRO A 724 -15.09 -16.98 -4.94
C PRO A 724 -15.12 -18.33 -4.21
N ASP A 725 -14.37 -19.30 -4.69
CA ASP A 725 -14.17 -20.58 -4.03
C ASP A 725 -12.95 -20.48 -3.10
N ALA A 726 -13.22 -20.26 -1.81
CA ALA A 726 -12.18 -20.15 -0.81
C ALA A 726 -11.39 -21.46 -0.60
N SER A 727 -11.99 -22.62 -0.89
CA SER A 727 -11.32 -23.91 -0.72
C SER A 727 -10.13 -24.12 -1.67
N ALA A 728 -10.11 -23.41 -2.80
CA ALA A 728 -9.03 -23.49 -3.79
C ALA A 728 -7.69 -22.96 -3.24
N LEU A 729 -7.71 -22.10 -2.20
CA LEU A 729 -6.48 -21.54 -1.63
C LEU A 729 -5.61 -22.61 -0.94
N LEU A 730 -6.22 -23.60 -0.29
CA LEU A 730 -5.48 -24.60 0.48
C LEU A 730 -4.53 -25.42 -0.42
N PRO A 731 -4.98 -26.09 -1.49
CA PRO A 731 -4.08 -26.81 -2.38
C PRO A 731 -3.08 -25.89 -3.09
N ALA A 732 -3.44 -24.64 -3.40
CA ALA A 732 -2.51 -23.68 -3.97
C ALA A 732 -1.33 -23.35 -3.03
N ARG A 733 -1.55 -23.40 -1.72
CA ARG A 733 -0.53 -23.25 -0.69
C ARG A 733 0.09 -24.58 -0.23
N GLY A 734 -0.24 -25.71 -0.89
CA GLY A 734 0.30 -27.03 -0.52
C GLY A 734 -0.32 -27.64 0.74
N LEU A 735 -1.52 -27.20 1.13
CA LEU A 735 -2.27 -27.63 2.30
C LEU A 735 -3.41 -28.61 1.99
#